data_a00d8176dab40ac95957c8ccafc0f524
#
_entry.id   a00d8176dab40ac95957c8ccafc0f524
#
_cell.length_a   1.000
_cell.length_b   1.000
_cell.length_c   1.000
_cell.angle_alpha   90.00
_cell.angle_beta   90.00
_cell.angle_gamma   90.00
#
_symmetry.space_group_name_H-M   'P 1'
#
loop_
_entity.id
_entity.type
_entity.pdbx_description
1 polymer ?
#
loop_
_entity_poly.entity_id
_entity_poly.type
_entity_poly.pdbx_seq_one_letter_code
_entity_poly.pdbx_strand_id
1 'polypeptide(L)'
;MNSIRKFIFLLSLTSLSMIGGDLFAQTESDNLFRLTPLSPSEREMAAPASGSENMHIGYCTIEPSRGLIAQITGEHTYHAAVYFPAELLDKYVGNKIDSIEFAIKPKRGRLVEYFVCTDLKNMRESTLTKGSSTSYSEGWNKKKFAKSLTITKGMNLYIGYILYLNADEMYDCLLFDNSPYSLTKKNWYGYDGSWFSNTAAIGKNICIRAVISGQNVPNNDISLIRLAPEDSGYYIEQNKPKSYIAYVQNNGTTPITSLSLSVTAKGVQSKEVTLNGYNIPNNVPQKIVLEDVSVPVEGNFVGTFTVTKVNGTTDPDMNDNALSLRGYAMKEGTEPVERNVLFEEFTSEGYKECTVADSVYTKALAQCDNVIRVKHHLDYKSHQDQFRIAADKDYEALYGESKTFVPAICIDRLAISGLEDPGPAYFIANDTVVANLIGLAKSEYSFITLAAAPELSADGKQINVKVSGHAGTNEMPLQTDLRLTTWLVEDKIESTQQAGKASFTQNGVLRAVLSSSAWGDNLDISNYDFEKNYTVDVDPKWNVANMRIVSFVSNYEANVLKRGLYNSTQAAVAGTSGINPQANSAGNKTIGVVNGSVILPQGYHLVGIYDMAGRRINTKQMGYGLYIVSATDGKNVITQKISINH
;
A
#
# COMPACT_ATOMS: atom_id res chain seq x y z
N MET A 1 -26.26 -13.88 16.98
CA MET A 1 -26.55 -12.53 17.52
C MET A 1 -25.56 -12.06 18.60
N ASN A 2 -24.49 -12.79 18.89
CA ASN A 2 -23.51 -12.45 19.95
C ASN A 2 -22.10 -12.07 19.45
N SER A 3 -21.82 -12.11 18.17
CA SER A 3 -20.47 -11.79 17.67
C SER A 3 -20.24 -10.32 17.25
N ILE A 4 -21.32 -9.56 17.01
CA ILE A 4 -21.21 -8.16 16.55
C ILE A 4 -21.01 -7.15 17.69
N ARG A 5 -21.28 -7.52 18.93
CA ARG A 5 -21.13 -6.60 20.09
C ARG A 5 -19.69 -6.42 20.60
N LYS A 6 -18.73 -7.22 20.14
CA LYS A 6 -17.31 -7.11 20.55
C LYS A 6 -16.46 -6.13 19.74
N PHE A 7 -16.96 -5.63 18.61
CA PHE A 7 -16.18 -4.79 17.68
C PHE A 7 -16.16 -3.29 18.01
N ILE A 8 -16.88 -2.81 19.02
CA ILE A 8 -17.05 -1.37 19.30
C ILE A 8 -16.17 -0.85 20.45
N PHE A 9 -15.48 -1.70 21.19
CA PHE A 9 -14.68 -1.27 22.34
C PHE A 9 -13.22 -1.71 22.16
N LEU A 10 -12.35 -0.86 21.78
CA LEU A 10 -10.98 -0.60 22.20
C LEU A 10 -10.17 0.09 21.08
N LEU A 11 -10.40 1.36 20.93
CA LEU A 11 -9.38 2.28 20.39
C LEU A 11 -9.41 3.54 21.26
N SER A 12 -8.91 3.41 22.50
CA SER A 12 -8.58 4.57 23.32
C SER A 12 -7.09 4.87 23.21
N LEU A 13 -6.85 6.04 22.62
CA LEU A 13 -5.69 6.90 22.76
C LEU A 13 -4.48 6.37 23.52
N THR A 14 -3.37 6.22 22.82
CA THR A 14 -2.08 6.71 23.31
C THR A 14 -1.24 7.23 22.15
N SER A 15 -0.97 8.52 22.21
CA SER A 15 0.12 9.31 21.58
C SER A 15 0.66 8.86 20.23
N LEU A 16 0.17 9.52 19.20
CA LEU A 16 0.78 9.59 17.87
C LEU A 16 2.05 10.44 17.96
N SER A 17 3.19 9.81 17.96
CA SER A 17 4.44 10.45 17.55
C SER A 17 5.20 9.52 16.62
N MET A 18 5.21 9.93 15.36
CA MET A 18 6.15 9.57 14.29
C MET A 18 6.15 8.14 13.73
N ILE A 19 6.13 8.14 12.41
CA ILE A 19 6.66 7.17 11.43
C ILE A 19 5.56 6.45 10.66
N GLY A 20 5.49 6.83 9.39
CA GLY A 20 4.79 6.06 8.36
C GLY A 20 5.32 4.63 8.31
N GLY A 21 4.45 3.67 8.45
CA GLY A 21 4.75 2.26 8.24
C GLY A 21 4.03 1.26 9.13
N ASP A 22 3.51 1.67 10.28
CA ASP A 22 2.99 0.73 11.28
C ASP A 22 1.47 0.81 11.55
N LEU A 23 0.68 1.34 10.63
CA LEU A 23 -0.74 1.66 10.91
C LEU A 23 -1.75 0.70 10.27
N PHE A 24 -1.37 -0.49 9.84
CA PHE A 24 -2.25 -1.33 9.04
C PHE A 24 -2.74 -2.60 9.74
N ALA A 25 -4.02 -2.59 9.95
CA ALA A 25 -5.02 -3.67 10.09
C ALA A 25 -4.66 -4.91 10.91
N GLN A 26 -5.37 -5.04 11.98
CA GLN A 26 -5.48 -6.25 12.78
C GLN A 26 -6.71 -7.07 12.33
N THR A 27 -6.50 -8.33 12.02
CA THR A 27 -7.52 -9.35 11.80
C THR A 27 -8.19 -9.78 13.13
N GLU A 28 -9.27 -10.55 13.14
CA GLU A 28 -9.83 -11.11 14.40
C GLU A 28 -8.80 -11.93 15.18
N SER A 29 -7.87 -12.61 14.49
CA SER A 29 -6.72 -13.27 15.10
C SER A 29 -5.66 -12.26 15.60
N ASP A 30 -5.50 -11.12 14.94
CA ASP A 30 -4.56 -10.07 15.29
C ASP A 30 -5.03 -9.24 16.50
N ASN A 31 -6.31 -9.27 16.85
CA ASN A 31 -6.81 -8.70 18.12
C ASN A 31 -6.27 -9.43 19.36
N LEU A 32 -5.80 -10.66 19.19
CA LEU A 32 -5.15 -11.43 20.27
C LEU A 32 -3.64 -11.20 20.34
N PHE A 33 -3.03 -10.69 19.26
CA PHE A 33 -1.59 -10.46 19.17
C PHE A 33 -1.29 -9.01 18.78
N ARG A 34 -0.38 -8.38 19.50
CA ARG A 34 0.06 -7.01 19.24
C ARG A 34 1.58 -6.92 19.21
N LEU A 35 2.14 -6.32 18.15
CA LEU A 35 3.55 -5.99 18.10
C LEU A 35 3.85 -4.73 18.93
N THR A 36 4.83 -4.84 19.82
CA THR A 36 5.34 -3.73 20.64
C THR A 36 6.81 -3.48 20.35
N PRO A 37 7.25 -2.21 20.23
CA PRO A 37 8.65 -1.89 20.12
C PRO A 37 9.41 -2.35 21.38
N LEU A 38 10.61 -2.90 21.19
CA LEU A 38 11.53 -3.15 22.30
C LEU A 38 12.22 -1.84 22.69
N SER A 39 12.45 -1.67 24.00
CA SER A 39 13.26 -0.57 24.53
C SER A 39 14.73 -0.68 24.05
N PRO A 40 15.52 0.41 24.05
CA PRO A 40 16.94 0.33 23.67
C PRO A 40 17.73 -0.73 24.44
N SER A 41 17.50 -0.86 25.75
CA SER A 41 18.15 -1.86 26.59
C SER A 41 17.75 -3.31 26.27
N GLU A 42 16.55 -3.52 25.74
CA GLU A 42 16.08 -4.82 25.29
C GLU A 42 16.59 -5.20 23.89
N ARG A 43 16.99 -4.21 23.08
CA ARG A 43 17.60 -4.45 21.75
C ARG A 43 19.05 -4.92 21.85
N GLU A 44 19.74 -4.60 22.92
CA GLU A 44 21.13 -5.04 23.19
C GLU A 44 21.24 -6.50 23.63
N MET A 45 20.21 -7.30 23.41
CA MET A 45 20.28 -8.74 23.67
C MET A 45 21.40 -9.35 22.84
N ALA A 46 22.31 -10.05 23.52
CA ALA A 46 23.53 -10.59 22.92
C ALA A 46 23.19 -11.39 21.65
N ALA A 47 23.73 -10.96 20.53
CA ALA A 47 23.72 -11.74 19.32
C ALA A 47 24.44 -13.07 19.57
N PRO A 48 23.99 -14.20 19.00
CA PRO A 48 24.71 -15.45 19.11
C PRO A 48 26.11 -15.24 18.55
N ALA A 49 27.14 -15.64 19.31
CA ALA A 49 28.52 -15.55 18.86
C ALA A 49 28.64 -16.23 17.49
N SER A 50 29.15 -15.51 16.50
CA SER A 50 29.48 -16.06 15.20
C SER A 50 30.66 -17.02 15.38
N GLY A 51 30.35 -18.28 15.70
CA GLY A 51 31.33 -19.36 15.71
C GLY A 51 31.63 -19.71 14.26
N SER A 52 32.88 -19.73 13.92
CA SER A 52 33.44 -19.86 12.57
C SER A 52 33.20 -21.19 11.85
N GLU A 53 32.37 -22.10 12.36
CA GLU A 53 32.28 -23.47 11.80
C GLU A 53 30.85 -23.88 11.37
N ASN A 54 29.84 -23.10 11.67
CA ASN A 54 28.45 -23.42 11.33
C ASN A 54 27.82 -22.27 10.57
N MET A 55 27.15 -22.62 9.51
CA MET A 55 26.38 -21.67 8.72
C MET A 55 24.98 -21.53 9.30
N HIS A 56 24.45 -20.32 9.24
CA HIS A 56 23.11 -20.00 9.68
C HIS A 56 22.23 -19.67 8.48
N ILE A 57 21.02 -20.21 8.41
CA ILE A 57 20.02 -19.81 7.42
C ILE A 57 18.74 -19.32 8.11
N GLY A 58 18.17 -18.23 7.63
CA GLY A 58 16.95 -17.62 8.16
C GLY A 58 16.61 -16.37 7.38
N TYR A 59 15.63 -15.63 7.85
CA TYR A 59 15.14 -14.43 7.17
C TYR A 59 15.26 -13.17 8.02
N CYS A 60 15.56 -13.33 9.31
CA CYS A 60 15.63 -12.23 10.26
C CYS A 60 17.04 -11.63 10.33
N THR A 61 17.11 -10.35 10.69
CA THR A 61 18.35 -9.74 11.19
C THR A 61 18.70 -10.31 12.56
N ILE A 62 19.94 -10.07 13.01
CA ILE A 62 20.40 -10.56 14.33
C ILE A 62 19.85 -9.73 15.50
N GLU A 63 19.23 -8.58 15.23
CA GLU A 63 18.73 -7.66 16.25
C GLU A 63 17.21 -7.78 16.38
N PRO A 64 16.68 -8.41 17.43
CA PRO A 64 15.27 -8.34 17.75
C PRO A 64 14.86 -6.90 18.01
N SER A 65 13.73 -6.46 17.48
CA SER A 65 13.27 -5.09 17.63
C SER A 65 11.85 -4.96 18.15
N ARG A 66 11.07 -6.03 18.03
CA ARG A 66 9.66 -6.05 18.42
C ARG A 66 9.28 -7.37 19.06
N GLY A 67 8.44 -7.30 20.08
CA GLY A 67 7.81 -8.45 20.70
C GLY A 67 6.35 -8.59 20.28
N LEU A 68 5.85 -9.82 20.20
CA LEU A 68 4.45 -10.13 19.97
C LEU A 68 3.76 -10.40 21.31
N ILE A 69 2.89 -9.50 21.75
CA ILE A 69 2.06 -9.66 22.94
C ILE A 69 0.80 -10.44 22.58
N ALA A 70 0.54 -11.52 23.29
CA ALA A 70 -0.74 -12.19 23.25
C ALA A 70 -1.65 -11.68 24.37
N GLN A 71 -2.90 -11.34 24.02
CA GLN A 71 -3.92 -10.89 24.99
C GLN A 71 -4.72 -12.07 25.58
N ILE A 72 -4.11 -13.24 25.70
CA ILE A 72 -4.76 -14.46 26.17
C ILE A 72 -4.38 -14.67 27.62
N THR A 73 -5.36 -14.92 28.48
CA THR A 73 -5.15 -15.20 29.91
C THR A 73 -5.26 -16.71 30.15
N GLY A 74 -4.32 -17.27 30.89
CA GLY A 74 -4.30 -18.68 31.25
C GLY A 74 -3.03 -19.40 30.80
N GLU A 75 -3.00 -20.72 31.00
CA GLU A 75 -1.90 -21.56 30.52
C GLU A 75 -2.07 -21.80 29.02
N HIS A 76 -1.14 -21.27 28.22
CA HIS A 76 -1.15 -21.41 26.76
C HIS A 76 0.21 -21.83 26.24
N THR A 77 0.22 -22.41 25.05
CA THR A 77 1.42 -22.64 24.27
C THR A 77 1.51 -21.60 23.18
N TYR A 78 2.67 -20.93 23.06
CA TYR A 78 2.96 -20.02 21.96
C TYR A 78 4.00 -20.67 21.04
N HIS A 79 3.82 -20.51 19.74
CA HIS A 79 4.71 -21.17 18.81
C HIS A 79 5.04 -20.27 17.62
N ALA A 80 6.22 -20.50 17.07
CA ALA A 80 6.70 -19.82 15.89
C ALA A 80 7.51 -20.77 15.01
N ALA A 81 7.44 -20.55 13.71
CA ALA A 81 8.22 -21.30 12.72
C ALA A 81 8.56 -20.44 11.53
N VAL A 82 9.64 -20.78 10.85
CA VAL A 82 10.01 -20.27 9.55
C VAL A 82 9.98 -21.37 8.51
N TYR A 83 9.53 -21.04 7.29
CA TYR A 83 9.44 -21.98 6.17
C TYR A 83 10.65 -21.82 5.26
N PHE A 84 11.39 -22.89 5.08
CA PHE A 84 12.50 -22.98 4.14
C PHE A 84 12.08 -23.83 2.93
N PRO A 85 11.88 -23.22 1.77
CA PRO A 85 11.53 -23.94 0.55
C PRO A 85 12.73 -24.73 -0.03
N ALA A 86 12.40 -25.65 -0.91
CA ALA A 86 13.41 -26.47 -1.58
C ALA A 86 14.45 -25.63 -2.33
N GLU A 87 14.03 -24.53 -2.98
CA GLU A 87 14.93 -23.64 -3.72
C GLU A 87 16.06 -23.06 -2.84
N LEU A 88 15.76 -22.84 -1.55
CA LEU A 88 16.77 -22.40 -0.58
C LEU A 88 17.61 -23.59 -0.08
N LEU A 89 16.97 -24.71 0.26
CA LEU A 89 17.64 -25.84 0.89
C LEU A 89 18.50 -26.66 -0.08
N ASP A 90 18.14 -26.69 -1.36
CA ASP A 90 18.85 -27.46 -2.39
C ASP A 90 20.32 -27.03 -2.57
N LYS A 91 20.66 -25.80 -2.18
CA LYS A 91 22.04 -25.30 -2.11
C LYS A 91 22.90 -26.04 -1.07
N TYR A 92 22.26 -26.62 -0.07
CA TYR A 92 22.92 -27.25 1.09
C TYR A 92 22.74 -28.76 1.12
N VAL A 93 22.37 -29.39 0.01
CA VAL A 93 22.20 -30.83 -0.08
C VAL A 93 23.46 -31.58 0.37
N GLY A 94 23.27 -32.57 1.24
CA GLY A 94 24.34 -33.33 1.88
C GLY A 94 24.81 -32.78 3.22
N ASN A 95 24.56 -31.53 3.51
CA ASN A 95 24.80 -30.92 4.81
C ASN A 95 23.70 -31.32 5.80
N LYS A 96 23.88 -30.98 7.06
CA LYS A 96 22.96 -31.34 8.16
C LYS A 96 22.43 -30.10 8.86
N ILE A 97 21.16 -30.11 9.18
CA ILE A 97 20.54 -29.18 10.13
C ILE A 97 20.75 -29.78 11.52
N ASP A 98 21.62 -29.18 12.31
CA ASP A 98 22.01 -29.70 13.64
C ASP A 98 21.30 -28.98 14.78
N SER A 99 21.03 -27.69 14.63
CA SER A 99 20.51 -26.85 15.68
C SER A 99 19.54 -25.83 15.14
N ILE A 100 18.73 -25.29 16.04
CA ILE A 100 17.93 -24.09 15.82
C ILE A 100 18.47 -22.97 16.70
N GLU A 101 18.45 -21.73 16.18
CA GLU A 101 18.59 -20.51 16.96
C GLU A 101 17.28 -19.74 16.89
N PHE A 102 16.81 -19.24 18.02
CA PHE A 102 15.61 -18.44 18.13
C PHE A 102 15.71 -17.41 19.24
N ALA A 103 15.10 -16.27 19.06
CA ALA A 103 15.05 -15.24 20.09
C ALA A 103 13.65 -15.17 20.72
N ILE A 104 13.61 -15.12 22.03
CA ILE A 104 12.39 -15.02 22.85
C ILE A 104 12.56 -14.01 23.97
N LYS A 105 11.48 -13.43 24.44
CA LYS A 105 11.49 -12.46 25.55
C LYS A 105 11.30 -13.07 26.94
N PRO A 106 10.51 -14.14 27.15
CA PRO A 106 10.26 -14.66 28.48
C PRO A 106 11.53 -15.13 29.17
N LYS A 107 11.70 -14.67 30.41
CA LYS A 107 12.82 -15.08 31.29
C LYS A 107 12.54 -16.40 32.01
N ARG A 108 11.27 -16.79 32.09
CA ARG A 108 10.78 -17.96 32.80
C ARG A 108 9.68 -18.64 32.01
N GLY A 109 9.63 -19.94 32.07
CA GLY A 109 8.62 -20.79 31.47
C GLY A 109 8.89 -22.22 31.83
N ARG A 110 7.94 -23.10 31.52
CA ARG A 110 8.05 -24.53 31.89
C ARG A 110 8.95 -25.28 30.93
N LEU A 111 8.81 -25.02 29.63
CA LEU A 111 9.46 -25.81 28.59
C LEU A 111 9.50 -25.03 27.26
N VAL A 112 10.53 -25.23 26.49
CA VAL A 112 10.54 -24.97 25.05
C VAL A 112 10.76 -26.28 24.31
N GLU A 113 9.89 -26.60 23.38
CA GLU A 113 10.10 -27.65 22.38
C GLU A 113 10.51 -26.98 21.07
N TYR A 114 11.41 -27.60 20.32
CA TYR A 114 11.87 -27.12 19.02
C TYR A 114 11.91 -28.27 18.04
N PHE A 115 11.57 -27.98 16.77
CA PHE A 115 11.27 -28.99 15.80
C PHE A 115 11.68 -28.61 14.36
N VAL A 116 11.78 -29.65 13.53
CA VAL A 116 11.77 -29.56 12.05
C VAL A 116 10.65 -30.47 11.55
N CYS A 117 9.72 -29.92 10.77
CA CYS A 117 8.62 -30.68 10.18
C CYS A 117 8.36 -30.27 8.73
N THR A 118 7.54 -31.04 8.02
CA THR A 118 7.14 -30.76 6.63
C THR A 118 5.74 -30.16 6.52
N ASP A 119 4.93 -30.24 7.60
CA ASP A 119 3.57 -29.72 7.63
C ASP A 119 3.21 -29.25 9.04
N LEU A 120 2.89 -27.98 9.20
CA LEU A 120 2.50 -27.40 10.50
C LEU A 120 1.10 -27.85 10.95
N LYS A 121 0.19 -28.14 10.02
CA LYS A 121 -1.18 -28.59 10.37
C LYS A 121 -1.17 -30.01 10.93
N ASN A 122 -0.26 -30.84 10.42
CA ASN A 122 -0.08 -32.23 10.85
C ASN A 122 1.30 -32.42 11.52
N MET A 123 1.70 -31.48 12.34
CA MET A 123 3.07 -31.40 12.89
C MET A 123 3.49 -32.68 13.60
N ARG A 124 2.58 -33.35 14.33
CA ARG A 124 2.90 -34.58 15.06
C ARG A 124 3.39 -35.71 14.13
N GLU A 125 2.78 -35.84 12.95
CA GLU A 125 3.07 -36.89 11.98
C GLU A 125 4.19 -36.50 11.01
N SER A 126 4.37 -35.20 10.78
CA SER A 126 5.33 -34.64 9.82
C SER A 126 6.68 -34.24 10.45
N THR A 127 6.85 -34.39 11.76
CA THR A 127 8.09 -34.01 12.46
C THR A 127 9.22 -34.98 12.09
N LEU A 128 10.30 -34.41 11.54
CA LEU A 128 11.50 -35.14 11.13
C LEU A 128 12.54 -35.23 12.25
N THR A 129 12.67 -34.17 13.03
CA THR A 129 13.50 -34.14 14.24
C THR A 129 12.98 -33.08 15.21
N LYS A 130 13.25 -33.26 16.49
CA LYS A 130 12.85 -32.36 17.56
C LYS A 130 13.80 -32.43 18.75
N GLY A 131 13.60 -31.52 19.68
CA GLY A 131 14.22 -31.51 21.00
C GLY A 131 13.41 -30.70 21.97
N SER A 132 13.78 -30.72 23.24
CA SER A 132 13.15 -29.92 24.29
C SER A 132 14.17 -29.44 25.30
N SER A 133 13.87 -28.33 26.01
CA SER A 133 14.73 -27.77 27.03
C SER A 133 13.91 -26.99 28.04
N THR A 134 14.21 -27.19 29.33
CA THR A 134 13.72 -26.35 30.43
C THR A 134 14.65 -25.16 30.70
N SER A 135 15.83 -25.14 30.09
CA SER A 135 16.82 -24.06 30.21
C SER A 135 16.82 -23.21 28.96
N TYR A 136 16.40 -21.97 29.09
CA TYR A 136 16.46 -20.94 28.07
C TYR A 136 16.59 -19.55 28.73
N SER A 137 16.98 -18.57 27.95
CA SER A 137 17.19 -17.19 28.40
C SER A 137 16.39 -16.21 27.53
N GLU A 138 16.17 -15.02 28.04
CA GLU A 138 15.73 -13.89 27.23
C GLU A 138 16.72 -13.62 26.11
N GLY A 139 16.22 -13.28 24.92
CA GLY A 139 17.04 -13.08 23.74
C GLY A 139 17.32 -14.38 23.00
N TRP A 140 18.48 -14.46 22.39
CA TRP A 140 18.86 -15.58 21.53
C TRP A 140 19.20 -16.85 22.31
N ASN A 141 18.65 -17.97 21.85
CA ASN A 141 18.89 -19.31 22.35
C ASN A 141 19.34 -20.21 21.21
N LYS A 142 20.40 -21.01 21.41
CA LYS A 142 20.83 -22.06 20.50
C LYS A 142 20.51 -23.41 21.11
N LYS A 143 19.78 -24.26 20.37
CA LYS A 143 19.37 -25.57 20.82
C LYS A 143 19.69 -26.63 19.77
N LYS A 144 20.36 -27.70 20.20
CA LYS A 144 20.72 -28.81 19.33
C LYS A 144 19.57 -29.79 19.22
N PHE A 145 19.26 -30.25 18.00
CA PHE A 145 18.28 -31.31 17.79
C PHE A 145 18.77 -32.67 18.32
N ALA A 146 17.84 -33.51 18.75
CA ALA A 146 18.17 -34.85 19.22
C ALA A 146 18.88 -35.70 18.14
N LYS A 147 18.51 -35.48 16.88
CA LYS A 147 19.14 -36.09 15.72
C LYS A 147 19.29 -35.04 14.63
N SER A 148 20.50 -34.89 14.10
CA SER A 148 20.73 -34.00 12.94
C SER A 148 19.96 -34.50 11.73
N LEU A 149 19.37 -33.58 10.98
CA LEU A 149 18.62 -33.86 9.76
C LEU A 149 19.51 -33.59 8.53
N THR A 150 19.79 -34.62 7.72
CA THR A 150 20.49 -34.43 6.46
C THR A 150 19.57 -33.79 5.44
N ILE A 151 20.02 -32.72 4.80
CA ILE A 151 19.30 -32.03 3.73
C ILE A 151 19.40 -32.89 2.47
N THR A 152 18.24 -33.19 1.90
CA THR A 152 18.14 -33.89 0.60
C THR A 152 17.39 -32.99 -0.39
N LYS A 153 17.63 -33.24 -1.69
CA LYS A 153 17.03 -32.44 -2.76
C LYS A 153 15.49 -32.42 -2.69
N GLY A 154 14.91 -31.26 -2.88
CA GLY A 154 13.46 -31.05 -2.92
C GLY A 154 12.78 -30.96 -1.56
N MET A 155 13.53 -30.85 -0.46
CA MET A 155 12.95 -30.68 0.88
C MET A 155 12.30 -29.31 1.06
N ASN A 156 11.08 -29.31 1.59
CA ASN A 156 10.38 -28.14 2.08
C ASN A 156 10.18 -28.30 3.59
N LEU A 157 10.72 -27.41 4.40
CA LEU A 157 10.79 -27.58 5.84
C LEU A 157 10.23 -26.38 6.59
N TYR A 158 9.53 -26.64 7.69
CA TYR A 158 9.27 -25.68 8.75
C TYR A 158 10.21 -25.96 9.91
N ILE A 159 10.87 -24.93 10.40
CA ILE A 159 11.77 -24.98 11.55
C ILE A 159 11.25 -24.00 12.59
N GLY A 160 10.99 -24.48 13.81
CA GLY A 160 10.34 -23.66 14.80
C GLY A 160 10.43 -24.18 16.22
N TYR A 161 9.71 -23.51 17.09
CA TYR A 161 9.62 -23.85 18.51
C TYR A 161 8.21 -23.67 19.05
N ILE A 162 7.94 -24.35 20.17
CA ILE A 162 6.73 -24.22 20.99
C ILE A 162 7.18 -23.84 22.41
N LEU A 163 6.66 -22.75 22.90
CA LEU A 163 6.97 -22.21 24.22
C LEU A 163 5.78 -22.46 25.16
N TYR A 164 6.02 -23.18 26.24
CA TYR A 164 5.03 -23.45 27.28
C TYR A 164 5.20 -22.44 28.40
N LEU A 165 4.23 -21.53 28.56
CA LEU A 165 4.24 -20.49 29.59
C LEU A 165 3.31 -20.83 30.78
N ASN A 166 3.59 -20.23 31.94
CA ASN A 166 2.70 -20.30 33.09
C ASN A 166 1.57 -19.28 32.99
N ALA A 167 0.47 -19.51 33.71
CA ALA A 167 -0.74 -18.69 33.67
C ALA A 167 -0.52 -17.19 33.99
N ASP A 168 0.50 -16.86 34.74
CA ASP A 168 0.80 -15.49 35.20
C ASP A 168 1.75 -14.72 34.24
N GLU A 169 2.16 -15.37 33.18
CA GLU A 169 3.12 -14.81 32.21
C GLU A 169 2.41 -14.31 30.95
N MET A 170 1.85 -13.11 31.02
CA MET A 170 1.37 -12.39 29.82
C MET A 170 2.49 -11.50 29.28
N TYR A 171 3.19 -11.93 28.21
CA TYR A 171 4.32 -11.14 27.70
C TYR A 171 4.55 -11.32 26.20
N ASP A 172 5.37 -10.44 25.63
CA ASP A 172 5.97 -10.52 24.31
C ASP A 172 6.71 -11.86 24.13
N CYS A 173 5.96 -12.90 23.76
CA CYS A 173 6.48 -14.27 23.76
C CYS A 173 7.44 -14.49 22.60
N LEU A 174 7.13 -13.90 21.45
CA LEU A 174 7.85 -14.12 20.20
C LEU A 174 8.55 -12.83 19.81
N LEU A 175 9.79 -12.92 19.34
CA LEU A 175 10.54 -11.77 18.91
C LEU A 175 10.67 -11.70 17.38
N PHE A 176 10.51 -10.49 16.88
CA PHE A 176 10.62 -10.12 15.47
C PHE A 176 11.77 -9.13 15.28
N ASP A 177 12.36 -9.14 14.10
CA ASP A 177 13.43 -8.23 13.71
C ASP A 177 12.92 -6.83 13.32
N ASN A 178 13.84 -5.98 12.89
CA ASN A 178 13.54 -4.65 12.34
C ASN A 178 13.68 -4.58 10.82
N SER A 179 13.62 -5.71 10.12
CA SER A 179 13.73 -5.71 8.67
C SER A 179 12.69 -4.77 8.06
N PRO A 180 13.05 -3.97 7.05
CA PRO A 180 12.12 -3.11 6.35
C PRO A 180 11.20 -3.88 5.37
N TYR A 181 11.28 -5.19 5.37
CA TYR A 181 10.47 -6.08 4.54
C TYR A 181 10.06 -7.33 5.33
N SER A 182 8.92 -7.88 4.98
CA SER A 182 8.48 -9.19 5.42
C SER A 182 8.40 -10.14 4.23
N LEU A 183 8.85 -11.36 4.42
CA LEU A 183 8.65 -12.41 3.45
C LEU A 183 7.33 -13.12 3.76
N THR A 184 6.26 -12.73 3.09
CA THR A 184 4.94 -13.34 3.22
C THR A 184 5.01 -14.86 3.03
N LYS A 185 4.24 -15.60 3.84
CA LYS A 185 4.21 -17.08 3.85
C LYS A 185 5.53 -17.77 4.25
N LYS A 186 6.55 -17.03 4.68
CA LYS A 186 7.80 -17.60 5.20
C LYS A 186 7.83 -17.66 6.73
N ASN A 187 7.09 -16.78 7.40
CA ASN A 187 7.01 -16.68 8.84
C ASN A 187 5.63 -17.16 9.32
N TRP A 188 5.59 -18.00 10.34
CA TRP A 188 4.39 -18.58 10.93
C TRP A 188 4.44 -18.46 12.44
N TYR A 189 3.33 -18.11 13.07
CA TYR A 189 3.19 -17.99 14.52
C TYR A 189 1.80 -18.44 14.95
N GLY A 190 1.60 -18.63 16.24
CA GLY A 190 0.30 -19.01 16.74
C GLY A 190 0.31 -19.43 18.21
N TYR A 191 -0.80 -20.00 18.62
CA TYR A 191 -1.03 -20.51 19.97
C TYR A 191 -1.93 -21.74 19.95
N ASP A 192 -1.76 -22.62 20.94
CA ASP A 192 -2.59 -23.81 21.19
C ASP A 192 -2.89 -24.65 19.93
N GLY A 193 -1.87 -24.83 19.10
CA GLY A 193 -1.95 -25.62 17.87
C GLY A 193 -2.52 -24.89 16.66
N SER A 194 -3.01 -23.67 16.80
CA SER A 194 -3.45 -22.83 15.68
C SER A 194 -2.27 -22.11 15.06
N TRP A 195 -2.14 -22.13 13.73
CA TRP A 195 -1.07 -21.50 12.99
C TRP A 195 -1.57 -20.41 12.05
N PHE A 196 -0.92 -19.25 12.12
CA PHE A 196 -1.18 -18.10 11.28
C PHE A 196 0.07 -17.78 10.46
N SER A 197 -0.08 -17.59 9.15
CA SER A 197 1.04 -17.08 8.36
C SER A 197 1.21 -15.58 8.62
N ASN A 198 2.47 -15.13 8.66
CA ASN A 198 2.76 -13.71 8.71
C ASN A 198 2.19 -13.05 7.44
N THR A 199 1.21 -12.21 7.64
CA THR A 199 0.65 -11.35 6.61
C THR A 199 1.51 -10.10 6.46
N ALA A 200 1.31 -9.34 5.39
CA ALA A 200 1.94 -8.04 5.23
C ALA A 200 1.70 -7.08 6.43
N ALA A 201 0.65 -7.33 7.23
CA ALA A 201 0.31 -6.54 8.41
C ALA A 201 1.38 -6.55 9.49
N ILE A 202 2.05 -7.68 9.73
CA ILE A 202 3.14 -7.74 10.71
C ILE A 202 4.43 -7.15 10.15
N GLY A 203 4.68 -7.30 8.83
CA GLY A 203 5.76 -6.64 8.10
C GLY A 203 7.18 -6.93 8.59
N LYS A 204 7.37 -7.96 9.44
CA LYS A 204 8.64 -8.28 10.12
C LYS A 204 8.92 -9.77 10.06
N ASN A 205 10.18 -10.17 10.21
CA ASN A 205 10.56 -11.57 10.24
C ASN A 205 10.73 -12.07 11.67
N ILE A 206 10.29 -13.30 11.92
CA ILE A 206 10.49 -13.95 13.22
C ILE A 206 11.96 -14.26 13.40
N CYS A 207 12.49 -14.00 14.60
CA CYS A 207 13.88 -14.26 14.94
C CYS A 207 14.13 -15.76 15.14
N ILE A 208 14.16 -16.51 14.03
CA ILE A 208 14.48 -17.94 13.96
C ILE A 208 15.50 -18.18 12.85
N ARG A 209 16.52 -18.99 13.13
CA ARG A 209 17.51 -19.47 12.16
C ARG A 209 17.79 -20.95 12.36
N ALA A 210 18.04 -21.66 11.26
CA ALA A 210 18.63 -23.02 11.32
C ALA A 210 20.14 -22.92 11.31
N VAL A 211 20.81 -23.82 12.00
CA VAL A 211 22.26 -23.97 11.97
C VAL A 211 22.60 -25.20 11.14
N ILE A 212 23.36 -24.98 10.07
CA ILE A 212 23.79 -26.01 9.12
C ILE A 212 25.25 -26.35 9.36
N SER A 213 25.59 -27.62 9.36
CA SER A 213 26.94 -28.14 9.42
C SER A 213 27.21 -29.08 8.25
N GLY A 214 28.46 -29.15 7.83
CA GLY A 214 28.92 -30.02 6.74
C GLY A 214 30.04 -29.39 5.93
N GLN A 215 30.45 -30.06 4.85
CA GLN A 215 31.59 -29.64 4.03
C GLN A 215 31.18 -29.01 2.68
N ASN A 216 29.90 -29.12 2.31
CA ASN A 216 29.41 -28.65 1.02
C ASN A 216 28.71 -27.29 1.18
N VAL A 217 29.29 -26.37 1.97
CA VAL A 217 28.76 -25.01 2.11
C VAL A 217 29.61 -24.10 1.25
N PRO A 218 29.02 -23.30 0.36
CA PRO A 218 29.79 -22.38 -0.47
C PRO A 218 30.53 -21.34 0.40
N ASN A 219 31.73 -20.95 -0.01
CA ASN A 219 32.45 -19.87 0.67
C ASN A 219 31.88 -18.50 0.33
N ASN A 220 31.60 -18.27 -0.96
CA ASN A 220 31.01 -17.04 -1.48
C ASN A 220 29.70 -17.42 -2.18
N ASP A 221 28.60 -16.94 -1.67
CA ASP A 221 27.26 -17.15 -2.23
C ASP A 221 26.38 -16.00 -1.75
N ILE A 222 25.66 -15.35 -2.63
CA ILE A 222 24.77 -14.24 -2.31
C ILE A 222 23.44 -14.43 -3.01
N SER A 223 22.36 -14.05 -2.34
CA SER A 223 21.05 -13.91 -2.98
C SER A 223 20.59 -12.46 -2.97
N LEU A 224 19.92 -12.06 -4.03
CA LEU A 224 19.23 -10.80 -4.15
C LEU A 224 17.77 -11.00 -3.71
N ILE A 225 17.42 -10.51 -2.52
CA ILE A 225 16.14 -10.85 -1.85
C ILE A 225 15.03 -9.90 -2.27
N ARG A 226 15.35 -8.62 -2.42
CA ARG A 226 14.40 -7.57 -2.75
C ARG A 226 15.06 -6.48 -3.57
N LEU A 227 14.27 -5.91 -4.48
CA LEU A 227 14.64 -4.75 -5.28
C LEU A 227 13.45 -3.78 -5.30
N ALA A 228 13.68 -2.52 -5.04
CA ALA A 228 12.67 -1.49 -5.10
C ALA A 228 13.29 -0.13 -5.46
N PRO A 229 12.56 0.79 -6.09
CA PRO A 229 12.97 2.19 -6.19
C PRO A 229 13.12 2.79 -4.78
N GLU A 230 14.08 3.70 -4.59
CA GLU A 230 14.29 4.37 -3.29
C GLU A 230 13.11 5.28 -2.91
N ASP A 231 12.51 5.92 -3.89
CA ASP A 231 11.38 6.85 -3.75
C ASP A 231 10.00 6.20 -3.95
N SER A 232 9.92 4.86 -3.91
CA SER A 232 8.70 4.06 -4.13
C SER A 232 8.01 4.23 -5.49
N GLY A 233 8.43 5.14 -6.36
CA GLY A 233 7.79 5.39 -7.67
C GLY A 233 8.28 4.42 -8.75
N TYR A 234 7.34 3.90 -9.57
CA TYR A 234 7.65 3.06 -10.75
C TYR A 234 8.09 3.88 -11.97
N TYR A 235 8.02 5.20 -11.88
CA TYR A 235 8.36 6.13 -12.95
C TYR A 235 9.81 6.59 -12.81
N ILE A 236 10.48 6.72 -13.95
CA ILE A 236 11.79 7.35 -14.08
C ILE A 236 11.70 8.38 -15.21
N GLU A 237 12.31 9.53 -15.08
CA GLU A 237 12.43 10.44 -16.21
C GLU A 237 13.55 9.96 -17.13
N GLN A 238 13.26 9.96 -18.44
CA GLN A 238 14.24 9.57 -19.47
C GLN A 238 15.57 10.28 -19.27
N ASN A 239 16.68 9.54 -19.30
CA ASN A 239 18.05 10.02 -19.07
C ASN A 239 18.37 10.57 -17.68
N LYS A 240 17.41 10.65 -16.75
CA LYS A 240 17.72 11.06 -15.38
C LYS A 240 18.09 9.86 -14.52
N PRO A 241 19.10 10.04 -13.64
CA PRO A 241 19.47 9.00 -12.71
C PRO A 241 18.40 8.80 -11.63
N LYS A 242 18.19 7.55 -11.24
CA LYS A 242 17.33 7.14 -10.15
C LYS A 242 18.05 6.12 -9.30
N SER A 243 17.87 6.21 -7.98
CA SER A 243 18.43 5.26 -7.03
C SER A 243 17.46 4.12 -6.74
N TYR A 244 18.02 2.93 -6.55
CA TYR A 244 17.29 1.73 -6.18
C TYR A 244 17.87 1.11 -4.92
N ILE A 245 17.01 0.53 -4.10
CA ILE A 245 17.38 -0.21 -2.91
C ILE A 245 17.31 -1.69 -3.23
N ALA A 246 18.41 -2.38 -3.06
CA ALA A 246 18.50 -3.82 -3.08
C ALA A 246 18.78 -4.36 -1.67
N TYR A 247 18.14 -5.49 -1.33
CA TYR A 247 18.50 -6.27 -0.16
C TYR A 247 19.14 -7.56 -0.62
N VAL A 248 20.33 -7.81 -0.13
CA VAL A 248 21.11 -9.01 -0.42
C VAL A 248 21.34 -9.82 0.85
N GLN A 249 21.53 -11.12 0.70
CA GLN A 249 21.84 -12.02 1.80
C GLN A 249 23.04 -12.87 1.43
N ASN A 250 24.04 -12.90 2.30
CA ASN A 250 25.18 -13.78 2.19
C ASN A 250 24.81 -15.20 2.62
N ASN A 251 24.76 -16.13 1.69
CA ASN A 251 24.49 -17.55 1.96
C ASN A 251 25.78 -18.38 2.06
N GLY A 252 26.93 -17.73 1.85
CA GLY A 252 28.26 -18.33 1.98
C GLY A 252 28.82 -18.22 3.40
N THR A 253 29.94 -18.87 3.65
CA THR A 253 30.63 -18.85 4.96
C THR A 253 31.56 -17.65 5.12
N THR A 254 31.99 -17.04 4.02
CA THR A 254 32.93 -15.89 4.03
C THR A 254 32.15 -14.57 4.08
N PRO A 255 32.47 -13.63 4.97
CA PRO A 255 31.89 -12.28 4.91
C PRO A 255 32.14 -11.63 3.56
N ILE A 256 31.10 -10.99 3.01
CA ILE A 256 31.21 -10.34 1.70
C ILE A 256 31.72 -8.91 1.89
N THR A 257 32.85 -8.62 1.28
CA THR A 257 33.50 -7.29 1.34
C THR A 257 33.37 -6.50 0.05
N SER A 258 33.06 -7.18 -1.05
CA SER A 258 32.84 -6.55 -2.35
C SER A 258 31.80 -7.29 -3.19
N LEU A 259 31.05 -6.53 -3.99
CA LEU A 259 30.04 -7.03 -4.91
C LEU A 259 30.27 -6.39 -6.28
N SER A 260 30.22 -7.18 -7.35
CA SER A 260 30.04 -6.62 -8.69
C SER A 260 28.60 -6.81 -9.14
N LEU A 261 28.00 -5.74 -9.65
CA LEU A 261 26.62 -5.68 -10.07
C LEU A 261 26.53 -5.24 -11.53
N SER A 262 25.61 -5.81 -12.27
CA SER A 262 25.21 -5.33 -13.58
C SER A 262 23.72 -4.97 -13.61
N VAL A 263 23.40 -3.94 -14.38
CA VAL A 263 22.02 -3.52 -14.63
C VAL A 263 21.75 -3.62 -16.12
N THR A 264 20.67 -4.30 -16.49
CA THR A 264 20.18 -4.33 -17.87
C THR A 264 18.77 -3.79 -17.92
N ALA A 265 18.49 -2.90 -18.88
CA ALA A 265 17.15 -2.41 -19.19
C ALA A 265 17.08 -2.01 -20.66
N LYS A 266 15.88 -1.68 -21.16
CA LYS A 266 15.68 -1.23 -22.54
C LYS A 266 16.60 -0.04 -22.86
N GLY A 267 17.47 -0.19 -23.85
CA GLY A 267 18.42 0.84 -24.26
C GLY A 267 19.64 1.03 -23.34
N VAL A 268 19.66 0.36 -22.20
CA VAL A 268 20.81 0.42 -21.27
C VAL A 268 21.84 -0.64 -21.65
N GLN A 269 23.05 -0.21 -21.94
CA GLN A 269 24.17 -1.14 -22.08
C GLN A 269 24.59 -1.60 -20.67
N SER A 270 24.61 -2.92 -20.48
CA SER A 270 25.08 -3.49 -19.22
C SER A 270 26.51 -3.04 -18.92
N LYS A 271 26.67 -2.40 -17.77
CA LYS A 271 27.98 -2.04 -17.23
C LYS A 271 28.13 -2.69 -15.87
N GLU A 272 29.21 -3.45 -15.68
CA GLU A 272 29.54 -3.99 -14.37
C GLU A 272 30.11 -2.88 -13.48
N VAL A 273 29.53 -2.71 -12.29
CA VAL A 273 30.00 -1.78 -11.26
C VAL A 273 30.39 -2.59 -10.04
N THR A 274 31.59 -2.34 -9.51
CA THR A 274 32.05 -3.01 -8.28
C THR A 274 31.88 -2.08 -7.09
N LEU A 275 31.13 -2.53 -6.11
CA LEU A 275 30.90 -1.88 -4.83
C LEU A 275 31.81 -2.52 -3.78
N ASN A 276 32.57 -1.71 -3.05
CA ASN A 276 33.51 -2.14 -2.03
C ASN A 276 33.16 -1.55 -0.66
N GLY A 277 33.84 -2.02 0.39
CA GLY A 277 33.71 -1.45 1.73
C GLY A 277 32.54 -2.03 2.55
N TYR A 278 31.94 -3.11 2.08
CA TYR A 278 30.95 -3.87 2.84
C TYR A 278 31.60 -4.79 3.86
N ASN A 279 30.80 -5.30 4.76
CA ASN A 279 31.12 -6.41 5.64
C ASN A 279 29.79 -7.16 5.91
N ILE A 280 29.33 -7.91 4.91
CA ILE A 280 28.04 -8.61 4.98
C ILE A 280 28.29 -10.00 5.59
N PRO A 281 27.96 -10.19 6.86
CA PRO A 281 28.14 -11.49 7.50
C PRO A 281 27.17 -12.52 6.93
N ASN A 282 27.49 -13.78 7.18
CA ASN A 282 26.60 -14.88 6.80
C ASN A 282 25.17 -14.64 7.31
N ASN A 283 24.23 -14.80 6.40
CA ASN A 283 22.79 -14.86 6.66
C ASN A 283 22.19 -13.64 7.36
N VAL A 284 22.78 -12.47 7.16
CA VAL A 284 22.20 -11.20 7.59
C VAL A 284 21.85 -10.39 6.35
N PRO A 285 20.56 -10.11 6.13
CA PRO A 285 20.16 -9.25 5.02
C PRO A 285 20.77 -7.86 5.12
N GLN A 286 21.42 -7.41 4.06
CA GLN A 286 22.07 -6.12 3.99
C GLN A 286 21.44 -5.24 2.91
N LYS A 287 21.15 -3.99 3.26
CA LYS A 287 20.73 -2.96 2.30
C LYS A 287 21.92 -2.52 1.45
N ILE A 288 21.72 -2.47 0.13
CA ILE A 288 22.61 -1.88 -0.85
C ILE A 288 21.85 -0.79 -1.60
N VAL A 289 22.44 0.35 -1.82
CA VAL A 289 21.91 1.41 -2.68
C VAL A 289 22.62 1.35 -4.01
N LEU A 290 21.85 1.30 -5.08
CA LEU A 290 22.30 1.34 -6.47
C LEU A 290 21.98 2.72 -7.01
N GLU A 291 22.97 3.57 -7.09
CA GLU A 291 22.84 4.95 -7.55
C GLU A 291 22.95 5.04 -9.08
N ASP A 292 22.51 6.15 -9.64
CA ASP A 292 22.73 6.56 -11.03
C ASP A 292 22.23 5.59 -12.12
N VAL A 293 21.16 4.86 -11.85
CA VAL A 293 20.51 4.05 -12.88
C VAL A 293 19.62 4.94 -13.74
N SER A 294 19.94 5.08 -15.01
CA SER A 294 19.14 5.86 -15.97
C SER A 294 18.66 4.99 -17.14
N VAL A 295 17.48 5.29 -17.67
CA VAL A 295 16.89 4.62 -18.83
C VAL A 295 16.75 5.63 -19.97
N PRO A 296 17.46 5.42 -21.11
CA PRO A 296 17.53 6.43 -22.16
C PRO A 296 16.36 6.35 -23.17
N VAL A 297 15.49 5.36 -23.05
CA VAL A 297 14.39 5.14 -24.01
C VAL A 297 13.07 5.25 -23.29
N GLU A 298 12.20 6.15 -23.79
CA GLU A 298 10.84 6.30 -23.30
C GLU A 298 10.05 4.98 -23.39
N GLY A 299 9.12 4.79 -22.48
CA GLY A 299 8.18 3.68 -22.47
C GLY A 299 8.45 2.65 -21.37
N ASN A 300 7.70 1.55 -21.42
CA ASN A 300 7.82 0.46 -20.49
C ASN A 300 9.20 -0.20 -20.56
N PHE A 301 9.77 -0.48 -19.41
CA PHE A 301 11.00 -1.22 -19.30
C PHE A 301 10.93 -2.29 -18.21
N VAL A 302 11.77 -3.29 -18.38
CA VAL A 302 12.11 -4.25 -17.33
C VAL A 302 13.57 -4.02 -16.99
N GLY A 303 13.84 -3.56 -15.79
CA GLY A 303 15.19 -3.42 -15.26
C GLY A 303 15.59 -4.69 -14.52
N THR A 304 16.65 -5.37 -14.95
CA THR A 304 17.19 -6.55 -14.26
C THR A 304 18.53 -6.17 -13.63
N PHE A 305 18.61 -6.39 -12.32
CA PHE A 305 19.80 -6.20 -11.50
C PHE A 305 20.36 -7.57 -11.19
N THR A 306 21.64 -7.75 -11.44
CA THR A 306 22.32 -9.05 -11.27
C THR A 306 23.62 -8.84 -10.49
N VAL A 307 23.81 -9.57 -9.41
CA VAL A 307 25.12 -9.69 -8.76
C VAL A 307 25.94 -10.69 -9.59
N THR A 308 27.01 -10.21 -10.19
CA THR A 308 27.87 -10.99 -11.10
C THR A 308 29.07 -11.59 -10.39
N LYS A 309 29.58 -10.93 -9.33
CA LYS A 309 30.72 -11.40 -8.53
C LYS A 309 30.54 -11.05 -7.06
N VAL A 310 31.08 -11.91 -6.23
CA VAL A 310 31.18 -11.78 -4.78
C VAL A 310 32.64 -11.96 -4.38
N ASN A 311 33.20 -11.00 -3.63
CA ASN A 311 34.62 -11.01 -3.25
C ASN A 311 35.55 -11.26 -4.45
N GLY A 312 35.21 -10.70 -5.62
CA GLY A 312 35.98 -10.82 -6.84
C GLY A 312 35.83 -12.15 -7.60
N THR A 313 35.05 -13.11 -7.09
CA THR A 313 34.77 -14.41 -7.73
C THR A 313 33.32 -14.52 -8.21
N THR A 314 33.08 -15.30 -9.24
CA THR A 314 31.72 -15.61 -9.68
C THR A 314 31.02 -16.41 -8.58
N ASP A 315 29.76 -16.10 -8.34
CA ASP A 315 28.90 -16.84 -7.42
C ASP A 315 28.63 -18.25 -7.96
N PRO A 316 28.70 -19.29 -7.14
CA PRO A 316 28.44 -20.65 -7.58
C PRO A 316 26.97 -20.91 -7.95
N ASP A 317 26.02 -20.13 -7.42
CA ASP A 317 24.59 -20.21 -7.75
C ASP A 317 24.03 -18.89 -8.27
N MET A 318 24.12 -18.68 -9.57
CA MET A 318 23.62 -17.46 -10.23
C MET A 318 22.09 -17.39 -10.32
N ASN A 319 21.33 -18.39 -9.88
CA ASN A 319 19.87 -18.42 -10.08
C ASN A 319 19.10 -17.45 -9.17
N ASP A 320 19.65 -17.09 -8.03
CA ASP A 320 19.06 -16.14 -7.09
C ASP A 320 19.81 -14.82 -6.99
N ASN A 321 20.77 -14.59 -7.89
CA ASN A 321 21.56 -13.38 -7.97
C ASN A 321 20.89 -12.23 -8.72
N ALA A 322 19.72 -12.47 -9.32
CA ALA A 322 19.06 -11.48 -10.15
C ALA A 322 17.62 -11.26 -9.73
N LEU A 323 17.22 -10.00 -9.71
CA LEU A 323 15.82 -9.58 -9.60
C LEU A 323 15.51 -8.56 -10.69
N SER A 324 14.28 -8.64 -11.18
CA SER A 324 13.76 -7.68 -12.13
C SER A 324 12.66 -6.84 -11.50
N LEU A 325 12.63 -5.56 -11.86
CA LEU A 325 11.50 -4.71 -11.62
C LEU A 325 11.03 -4.09 -12.94
N ARG A 326 9.76 -3.75 -12.96
CA ARG A 326 9.14 -3.09 -14.08
C ARG A 326 8.96 -1.62 -13.76
N GLY A 327 9.10 -0.78 -14.75
CA GLY A 327 8.91 0.64 -14.62
C GLY A 327 8.56 1.27 -15.97
N TYR A 328 8.36 2.57 -15.92
CA TYR A 328 8.12 3.37 -17.11
C TYR A 328 9.09 4.55 -17.13
N ALA A 329 9.79 4.72 -18.26
CA ALA A 329 10.62 5.89 -18.52
C ALA A 329 9.77 6.97 -19.20
N MET A 330 9.51 8.05 -18.45
CA MET A 330 8.75 9.20 -18.92
C MET A 330 9.61 10.02 -19.88
N LYS A 331 8.97 10.59 -20.90
CA LYS A 331 9.63 11.56 -21.76
C LYS A 331 10.22 12.70 -20.94
N GLU A 332 11.40 13.16 -21.30
CA GLU A 332 12.07 14.28 -20.63
C GLU A 332 11.15 15.51 -20.54
N GLY A 333 11.06 16.11 -19.37
CA GLY A 333 10.20 17.27 -19.09
C GLY A 333 8.72 16.93 -18.87
N THR A 334 8.32 15.66 -18.74
CA THR A 334 6.97 15.29 -18.33
C THR A 334 6.84 15.45 -16.82
N GLU A 335 5.98 16.36 -16.38
CA GLU A 335 5.71 16.60 -14.96
C GLU A 335 4.47 15.84 -14.51
N PRO A 336 4.46 15.31 -13.27
CA PRO A 336 3.26 14.72 -12.70
C PRO A 336 2.18 15.79 -12.52
N VAL A 337 0.93 15.38 -12.66
CA VAL A 337 -0.23 16.23 -12.46
C VAL A 337 -0.87 15.98 -11.11
N GLU A 338 -1.58 16.97 -10.60
CA GLU A 338 -2.29 16.85 -9.33
C GLU A 338 -3.33 15.73 -9.41
N ARG A 339 -3.35 14.87 -8.39
CA ARG A 339 -4.26 13.74 -8.30
C ARG A 339 -5.49 14.11 -7.49
N ASN A 340 -6.67 13.81 -8.03
CA ASN A 340 -7.92 13.78 -7.28
C ASN A 340 -8.20 12.33 -6.88
N VAL A 341 -8.44 12.11 -5.61
CA VAL A 341 -8.73 10.79 -5.06
C VAL A 341 -10.22 10.50 -5.14
N LEU A 342 -10.60 9.35 -5.69
CA LEU A 342 -11.97 8.86 -5.64
C LEU A 342 -12.20 8.10 -4.34
N PHE A 343 -13.16 8.58 -3.55
CA PHE A 343 -13.63 7.93 -2.34
C PHE A 343 -15.01 7.32 -2.59
N GLU A 344 -15.05 6.01 -2.79
CA GLU A 344 -16.29 5.24 -2.98
C GLU A 344 -16.76 4.72 -1.62
N GLU A 345 -18.00 4.98 -1.26
CA GLU A 345 -18.63 4.50 -0.04
C GLU A 345 -19.76 3.53 -0.39
N PHE A 346 -19.73 2.35 0.18
CA PHE A 346 -20.81 1.36 0.09
C PHE A 346 -21.69 1.48 1.32
N THR A 347 -22.96 1.78 1.12
CA THR A 347 -23.90 2.12 2.18
C THR A 347 -25.26 1.48 1.99
N SER A 348 -26.13 1.56 3.00
CA SER A 348 -27.53 1.17 2.91
C SER A 348 -28.37 1.99 3.87
N GLU A 349 -29.54 2.46 3.39
CA GLU A 349 -30.51 3.16 4.25
C GLU A 349 -31.06 2.25 5.35
N GLY A 350 -31.14 0.95 5.12
CA GLY A 350 -31.67 -0.03 6.07
C GLY A 350 -30.75 -0.36 7.25
N TYR A 351 -29.56 0.22 7.34
CA TYR A 351 -28.58 -0.12 8.36
C TYR A 351 -28.03 1.10 9.10
N LYS A 352 -28.33 1.20 10.41
CA LYS A 352 -27.99 2.37 11.23
C LYS A 352 -26.48 2.64 11.36
N GLU A 353 -25.65 1.61 11.27
CA GLU A 353 -24.19 1.72 11.34
C GLU A 353 -23.63 2.49 10.15
N CYS A 354 -24.33 2.51 9.00
CA CYS A 354 -23.98 3.35 7.86
C CYS A 354 -24.07 4.84 8.19
N THR A 355 -25.03 5.25 9.03
CA THR A 355 -25.13 6.65 9.50
C THR A 355 -23.94 7.04 10.39
N VAL A 356 -23.47 6.11 11.23
CA VAL A 356 -22.29 6.33 12.09
C VAL A 356 -21.06 6.46 11.23
N ALA A 357 -20.87 5.54 10.29
CA ALA A 357 -19.74 5.55 9.35
C ALA A 357 -19.72 6.81 8.47
N ASP A 358 -20.88 7.23 7.95
CA ASP A 358 -21.00 8.48 7.18
C ASP A 358 -20.45 9.70 7.95
N SER A 359 -20.73 9.78 9.27
CA SER A 359 -20.20 10.82 10.12
C SER A 359 -18.67 10.76 10.26
N VAL A 360 -18.10 9.56 10.38
CA VAL A 360 -16.64 9.34 10.43
C VAL A 360 -16.00 9.74 9.10
N TYR A 361 -16.55 9.28 7.99
CA TYR A 361 -16.03 9.60 6.66
C TYR A 361 -16.15 11.09 6.33
N THR A 362 -17.24 11.73 6.70
CA THR A 362 -17.40 13.19 6.52
C THR A 362 -16.32 13.97 7.28
N LYS A 363 -15.97 13.55 8.50
CA LYS A 363 -14.87 14.16 9.27
C LYS A 363 -13.50 13.91 8.64
N ALA A 364 -13.26 12.72 8.12
CA ALA A 364 -12.03 12.39 7.43
C ALA A 364 -11.85 13.24 6.17
N LEU A 365 -12.90 13.32 5.35
CA LEU A 365 -12.89 14.08 4.09
C LEU A 365 -12.74 15.59 4.31
N ALA A 366 -13.23 16.12 5.44
CA ALA A 366 -13.04 17.53 5.80
C ALA A 366 -11.56 17.89 6.07
N GLN A 367 -10.70 16.89 6.28
CA GLN A 367 -9.26 17.07 6.52
C GLN A 367 -8.44 16.93 5.23
N CYS A 368 -9.08 16.57 4.11
CA CYS A 368 -8.42 16.22 2.86
C CYS A 368 -8.86 17.16 1.72
N ASP A 369 -7.92 17.54 0.88
CA ASP A 369 -8.18 18.27 -0.36
C ASP A 369 -8.26 17.30 -1.55
N ASN A 370 -8.99 17.70 -2.61
CA ASN A 370 -9.04 16.99 -3.88
C ASN A 370 -9.56 15.55 -3.76
N VAL A 371 -10.63 15.37 -2.99
CA VAL A 371 -11.32 14.09 -2.83
C VAL A 371 -12.73 14.16 -3.39
N ILE A 372 -13.07 13.18 -4.19
CA ILE A 372 -14.39 13.05 -4.82
C ILE A 372 -15.12 11.89 -4.16
N ARG A 373 -16.17 12.19 -3.40
CA ARG A 373 -16.99 11.18 -2.72
C ARG A 373 -18.13 10.72 -3.60
N VAL A 374 -18.30 9.39 -3.72
CA VAL A 374 -19.46 8.77 -4.37
C VAL A 374 -20.00 7.64 -3.49
N LYS A 375 -21.32 7.50 -3.39
CA LYS A 375 -21.99 6.46 -2.62
C LYS A 375 -22.66 5.45 -3.54
N HIS A 376 -22.36 4.18 -3.29
CA HIS A 376 -23.03 3.01 -3.83
C HIS A 376 -24.04 2.52 -2.79
N HIS A 377 -25.32 2.52 -3.15
CA HIS A 377 -26.38 2.05 -2.28
C HIS A 377 -26.67 0.58 -2.53
N LEU A 378 -26.61 -0.24 -1.48
CA LEU A 378 -26.80 -1.68 -1.58
C LEU A 378 -28.04 -2.13 -0.80
N ASP A 379 -28.75 -3.13 -1.34
CA ASP A 379 -29.71 -3.87 -0.55
C ASP A 379 -28.98 -4.60 0.56
N TYR A 380 -29.46 -4.47 1.78
CA TYR A 380 -28.80 -5.09 2.91
C TYR A 380 -29.79 -5.79 3.84
N LYS A 381 -29.55 -7.07 4.11
CA LYS A 381 -30.49 -7.95 4.80
C LYS A 381 -31.83 -8.00 4.04
N SER A 382 -32.93 -7.62 4.69
CA SER A 382 -34.28 -7.58 4.08
C SER A 382 -34.68 -6.20 3.56
N HIS A 383 -33.80 -5.20 3.67
CA HIS A 383 -34.07 -3.83 3.20
C HIS A 383 -33.65 -3.69 1.74
N GLN A 384 -34.59 -3.22 0.90
CA GLN A 384 -34.33 -2.78 -0.46
C GLN A 384 -34.05 -1.28 -0.44
N ASP A 385 -32.86 -0.88 -0.87
CA ASP A 385 -32.45 0.51 -0.84
C ASP A 385 -33.02 1.27 -2.06
N GLN A 386 -33.72 2.39 -1.82
CA GLN A 386 -34.37 3.16 -2.87
C GLN A 386 -33.39 3.86 -3.83
N PHE A 387 -32.14 4.01 -3.44
CA PHE A 387 -31.10 4.66 -4.25
C PHE A 387 -30.22 3.67 -5.01
N ARG A 388 -30.39 2.38 -4.78
CA ARG A 388 -29.67 1.35 -5.50
C ARG A 388 -29.95 1.43 -7.00
N ILE A 389 -28.89 1.37 -7.80
CA ILE A 389 -28.97 1.22 -9.26
C ILE A 389 -28.46 -0.16 -9.70
N ALA A 390 -28.74 -0.57 -10.93
CA ALA A 390 -28.35 -1.88 -11.43
C ALA A 390 -26.83 -2.11 -11.40
N ALA A 391 -26.05 -1.07 -11.68
CA ALA A 391 -24.58 -1.12 -11.70
C ALA A 391 -23.95 -1.36 -10.32
N ASP A 392 -24.65 -1.04 -9.21
CA ASP A 392 -24.12 -1.29 -7.86
C ASP A 392 -23.82 -2.77 -7.62
N LYS A 393 -24.55 -3.67 -8.29
CA LYS A 393 -24.29 -5.10 -8.25
C LYS A 393 -22.92 -5.47 -8.85
N ASP A 394 -22.50 -4.77 -9.91
CA ASP A 394 -21.20 -5.02 -10.52
C ASP A 394 -20.06 -4.54 -9.62
N TYR A 395 -20.30 -3.44 -8.89
CA TYR A 395 -19.31 -2.90 -7.93
C TYR A 395 -19.16 -3.75 -6.66
N GLU A 396 -20.10 -4.65 -6.37
CA GLU A 396 -19.91 -5.66 -5.31
C GLU A 396 -18.67 -6.56 -5.57
N ALA A 397 -18.17 -6.65 -6.81
CA ALA A 397 -16.91 -7.34 -7.10
C ALA A 397 -15.69 -6.71 -6.39
N LEU A 398 -15.76 -5.44 -5.97
CA LEU A 398 -14.69 -4.77 -5.21
C LEU A 398 -14.49 -5.35 -3.81
N TYR A 399 -15.39 -6.17 -3.31
CA TYR A 399 -15.18 -6.94 -2.08
C TYR A 399 -14.25 -8.15 -2.28
N GLY A 400 -13.86 -8.48 -3.53
CA GLY A 400 -12.97 -9.59 -3.82
C GLY A 400 -13.59 -10.93 -3.44
N GLU A 401 -12.90 -11.70 -2.60
CA GLU A 401 -13.37 -12.99 -2.10
C GLU A 401 -14.26 -12.85 -0.86
N SER A 402 -14.39 -11.65 -0.31
CA SER A 402 -15.18 -11.39 0.88
C SER A 402 -16.67 -11.31 0.56
N LYS A 403 -17.50 -11.58 1.56
CA LYS A 403 -18.94 -11.33 1.44
C LYS A 403 -19.21 -9.84 1.47
N THR A 404 -20.15 -9.38 0.65
CA THR A 404 -20.64 -8.00 0.67
C THR A 404 -21.10 -7.59 2.07
N PHE A 405 -20.61 -6.46 2.53
CA PHE A 405 -20.97 -5.85 3.82
C PHE A 405 -21.11 -4.32 3.66
N VAL A 406 -21.87 -3.71 4.54
CA VAL A 406 -21.97 -2.25 4.66
C VAL A 406 -21.90 -1.87 6.15
N PRO A 407 -21.31 -0.70 6.48
CA PRO A 407 -20.63 0.25 5.59
C PRO A 407 -19.25 -0.25 5.14
N ALA A 408 -18.83 0.13 3.92
CA ALA A 408 -17.48 -0.09 3.43
C ALA A 408 -17.00 1.10 2.59
N ILE A 409 -15.70 1.18 2.35
CA ILE A 409 -15.08 2.23 1.52
C ILE A 409 -14.03 1.64 0.57
N CYS A 410 -13.89 2.25 -0.60
CA CYS A 410 -12.71 2.11 -1.45
C CYS A 410 -12.04 3.48 -1.60
N ILE A 411 -10.72 3.50 -1.61
CA ILE A 411 -9.92 4.72 -1.85
C ILE A 411 -9.10 4.45 -3.11
N ASP A 412 -9.46 5.11 -4.23
CA ASP A 412 -8.89 4.86 -5.57
C ASP A 412 -8.84 3.37 -5.96
N ARG A 413 -9.68 2.54 -5.36
CA ARG A 413 -9.69 1.08 -5.54
C ARG A 413 -8.33 0.43 -5.31
N LEU A 414 -7.54 1.01 -4.42
CA LEU A 414 -6.22 0.49 -4.08
C LEU A 414 -6.36 -0.71 -3.14
N ALA A 415 -5.59 -1.74 -3.44
CA ALA A 415 -5.39 -2.85 -2.52
C ALA A 415 -4.42 -2.41 -1.42
N ILE A 416 -4.91 -2.26 -0.20
CA ILE A 416 -4.10 -1.82 0.94
C ILE A 416 -3.43 -3.05 1.55
N SER A 417 -2.10 -3.12 1.46
CA SER A 417 -1.32 -4.20 2.06
C SER A 417 -1.52 -4.23 3.57
N GLY A 418 -1.84 -5.40 4.10
CA GLY A 418 -1.96 -5.61 5.54
C GLY A 418 -3.38 -5.55 6.08
N LEU A 419 -4.38 -5.26 5.27
CA LEU A 419 -5.77 -5.51 5.63
C LEU A 419 -6.12 -6.98 5.40
N GLU A 420 -6.95 -7.54 6.26
CA GLU A 420 -7.36 -8.95 6.22
C GLU A 420 -8.18 -9.27 4.98
N ASP A 421 -8.95 -8.29 4.55
CA ASP A 421 -9.82 -8.41 3.40
C ASP A 421 -9.02 -8.25 2.10
N PRO A 422 -9.03 -9.24 1.19
CA PRO A 422 -8.26 -9.16 -0.04
C PRO A 422 -8.83 -8.18 -1.07
N GLY A 423 -10.07 -7.70 -0.88
CA GLY A 423 -10.71 -6.74 -1.78
C GLY A 423 -10.30 -5.29 -1.53
N PRO A 424 -10.45 -4.37 -2.50
CA PRO A 424 -10.23 -2.94 -2.26
C PRO A 424 -11.35 -2.27 -1.46
N ALA A 425 -12.42 -3.00 -1.07
CA ALA A 425 -13.48 -2.52 -0.21
C ALA A 425 -13.20 -2.90 1.25
N TYR A 426 -13.12 -1.90 2.14
CA TYR A 426 -12.72 -2.05 3.54
C TYR A 426 -13.71 -1.41 4.50
N PHE A 427 -13.82 -1.94 5.71
CA PHE A 427 -14.47 -1.24 6.82
C PHE A 427 -13.43 -0.57 7.72
N ILE A 428 -13.45 0.75 7.77
CA ILE A 428 -12.56 1.55 8.62
C ILE A 428 -13.40 2.60 9.36
N ALA A 429 -13.48 2.46 10.68
CA ALA A 429 -14.31 3.33 11.54
C ALA A 429 -13.48 4.41 12.28
N ASN A 430 -12.41 4.90 11.65
CA ASN A 430 -11.54 5.91 12.24
C ASN A 430 -11.21 6.99 11.21
N ASP A 431 -11.59 8.24 11.50
CA ASP A 431 -11.44 9.37 10.57
C ASP A 431 -9.98 9.71 10.27
N THR A 432 -9.10 9.63 11.25
CA THR A 432 -7.65 9.86 11.07
C THR A 432 -7.01 8.81 10.16
N VAL A 433 -7.38 7.53 10.35
CA VAL A 433 -6.88 6.44 9.49
C VAL A 433 -7.35 6.63 8.06
N VAL A 434 -8.63 6.94 7.86
CA VAL A 434 -9.19 7.21 6.53
C VAL A 434 -8.48 8.40 5.87
N ALA A 435 -8.26 9.52 6.59
CA ALA A 435 -7.55 10.68 6.07
C ALA A 435 -6.09 10.33 5.68
N ASN A 436 -5.39 9.52 6.48
CA ASN A 436 -4.03 9.07 6.17
C ASN A 436 -3.99 8.20 4.91
N LEU A 437 -4.95 7.31 4.72
CA LEU A 437 -5.04 6.47 3.51
C LEU A 437 -5.34 7.29 2.27
N ILE A 438 -6.19 8.32 2.37
CA ILE A 438 -6.41 9.30 1.30
C ILE A 438 -5.11 10.04 0.98
N GLY A 439 -4.34 10.45 2.00
CA GLY A 439 -3.03 11.07 1.82
C GLY A 439 -2.03 10.17 1.09
N LEU A 440 -2.02 8.87 1.39
CA LEU A 440 -1.21 7.87 0.68
C LEU A 440 -1.65 7.74 -0.78
N ALA A 441 -2.94 7.61 -1.06
CA ALA A 441 -3.45 7.54 -2.42
C ALA A 441 -3.11 8.82 -3.21
N LYS A 442 -3.21 10.00 -2.58
CA LYS A 442 -2.86 11.27 -3.20
C LYS A 442 -1.37 11.42 -3.50
N SER A 443 -0.50 10.76 -2.73
CA SER A 443 0.96 10.79 -2.95
C SER A 443 1.43 9.96 -4.16
N GLU A 444 0.57 9.11 -4.71
CA GLU A 444 0.88 8.37 -5.93
C GLU A 444 0.95 9.32 -7.14
N TYR A 445 1.95 9.13 -8.00
CA TYR A 445 2.09 9.95 -9.20
C TYR A 445 0.93 9.73 -10.17
N SER A 446 0.42 10.82 -10.74
CA SER A 446 -0.50 10.79 -11.88
C SER A 446 0.08 11.57 -13.05
N PHE A 447 -0.11 11.04 -14.26
CA PHE A 447 0.28 11.67 -15.51
C PHE A 447 -0.92 11.82 -16.45
N ILE A 448 -2.13 11.66 -15.92
CA ILE A 448 -3.38 11.80 -16.66
C ILE A 448 -4.14 13.00 -16.13
N THR A 449 -4.39 13.98 -16.99
CA THR A 449 -5.35 15.05 -16.73
C THR A 449 -6.73 14.63 -17.19
N LEU A 450 -7.75 15.10 -16.49
CA LEU A 450 -9.15 14.86 -16.81
C LEU A 450 -9.97 16.13 -16.66
N ALA A 451 -10.88 16.37 -17.58
CA ALA A 451 -11.91 17.40 -17.47
C ALA A 451 -13.24 16.83 -17.94
N ALA A 452 -14.32 17.16 -17.24
CA ALA A 452 -15.68 16.87 -17.63
C ALA A 452 -16.43 18.18 -17.87
N ALA A 453 -17.16 18.25 -18.97
CA ALA A 453 -17.96 19.40 -19.36
C ALA A 453 -19.41 18.94 -19.62
N PRO A 454 -20.25 18.89 -18.56
CA PRO A 454 -21.67 18.59 -18.71
C PRO A 454 -22.45 19.80 -19.21
N GLU A 455 -23.41 19.55 -20.10
CA GLU A 455 -24.33 20.54 -20.65
C GLU A 455 -25.76 20.01 -20.58
N LEU A 456 -26.65 20.75 -19.92
CA LEU A 456 -28.06 20.41 -19.85
C LEU A 456 -28.74 20.84 -21.17
N SER A 457 -29.53 19.95 -21.78
CA SER A 457 -30.31 20.28 -22.97
C SER A 457 -31.30 21.42 -22.71
N ALA A 458 -31.66 22.17 -23.74
CA ALA A 458 -32.55 23.32 -23.60
C ALA A 458 -33.94 22.98 -23.02
N ASP A 459 -34.41 21.75 -23.22
CA ASP A 459 -35.66 21.24 -22.68
C ASP A 459 -35.52 20.61 -21.27
N GLY A 460 -34.29 20.58 -20.72
CA GLY A 460 -33.98 20.05 -19.42
C GLY A 460 -34.06 18.51 -19.27
N LYS A 461 -34.20 17.78 -20.42
CA LYS A 461 -34.45 16.34 -20.38
C LYS A 461 -33.22 15.47 -20.52
N GLN A 462 -32.12 16.04 -21.01
CA GLN A 462 -30.87 15.32 -21.24
C GLN A 462 -29.67 16.09 -20.70
N ILE A 463 -28.69 15.37 -20.24
CA ILE A 463 -27.38 15.91 -19.93
C ILE A 463 -26.38 15.31 -20.92
N ASN A 464 -25.77 16.18 -21.73
CA ASN A 464 -24.67 15.84 -22.61
C ASN A 464 -23.37 16.09 -21.88
N VAL A 465 -22.44 15.15 -21.94
CA VAL A 465 -21.18 15.21 -21.20
C VAL A 465 -20.04 14.96 -22.15
N LYS A 466 -19.15 15.93 -22.26
CA LYS A 466 -17.87 15.78 -22.91
C LYS A 466 -16.81 15.52 -21.84
N VAL A 467 -16.11 14.39 -21.91
CA VAL A 467 -14.95 14.10 -21.08
C VAL A 467 -13.72 14.12 -21.94
N SER A 468 -12.73 14.93 -21.57
CA SER A 468 -11.45 15.03 -22.29
C SER A 468 -10.29 14.92 -21.31
N GLY A 469 -9.13 14.53 -21.81
CA GLY A 469 -7.94 14.43 -20.99
C GLY A 469 -6.67 14.31 -21.82
N HIS A 470 -5.56 14.41 -21.13
CA HIS A 470 -4.23 14.22 -21.69
C HIS A 470 -3.45 13.26 -20.81
N ALA A 471 -2.84 12.24 -21.42
CA ALA A 471 -1.90 11.36 -20.76
C ALA A 471 -0.48 11.84 -21.06
N GLY A 472 0.36 11.96 -20.03
CA GLY A 472 1.78 12.28 -20.18
C GLY A 472 2.60 11.15 -20.80
N THR A 473 1.96 10.02 -21.08
CA THR A 473 2.54 8.82 -21.70
C THR A 473 1.63 8.35 -22.83
N ASN A 474 2.19 7.71 -23.84
CA ASN A 474 1.44 7.09 -24.93
C ASN A 474 1.11 5.62 -24.71
N GLU A 475 1.60 5.06 -23.62
CA GLU A 475 1.27 3.73 -23.10
C GLU A 475 1.34 3.78 -21.57
N MET A 476 0.53 3.00 -20.89
CA MET A 476 0.57 2.96 -19.42
C MET A 476 1.54 1.90 -18.91
N PRO A 477 2.28 2.19 -17.82
CA PRO A 477 3.15 1.23 -17.20
C PRO A 477 2.39 -0.02 -16.77
N LEU A 478 2.85 -1.18 -17.21
CA LEU A 478 2.34 -2.49 -16.79
C LEU A 478 0.88 -2.78 -17.14
N GLN A 479 0.29 -1.98 -18.02
CA GLN A 479 -1.16 -2.00 -18.29
C GLN A 479 -1.50 -2.75 -19.55
N THR A 480 -2.60 -3.46 -19.51
CA THR A 480 -3.19 -4.12 -20.67
C THR A 480 -4.52 -3.51 -21.08
N ASP A 481 -5.22 -2.84 -20.17
CA ASP A 481 -6.58 -2.33 -20.41
C ASP A 481 -6.89 -1.11 -19.55
N LEU A 482 -6.89 0.07 -20.19
CA LEU A 482 -7.33 1.31 -19.55
C LEU A 482 -8.81 1.56 -19.81
N ARG A 483 -9.50 2.04 -18.79
CA ARG A 483 -10.93 2.37 -18.84
C ARG A 483 -11.20 3.78 -18.37
N LEU A 484 -12.06 4.46 -19.12
CA LEU A 484 -12.68 5.71 -18.68
C LEU A 484 -14.10 5.40 -18.19
N THR A 485 -14.34 5.63 -16.91
CA THR A 485 -15.67 5.52 -16.31
C THR A 485 -16.24 6.91 -16.06
N THR A 486 -17.52 7.08 -16.38
CA THR A 486 -18.23 8.34 -16.16
C THR A 486 -19.55 8.08 -15.47
N TRP A 487 -19.80 8.81 -14.39
CA TRP A 487 -20.96 8.68 -13.52
C TRP A 487 -21.75 9.98 -13.41
N LEU A 488 -23.06 9.86 -13.21
CA LEU A 488 -23.93 10.93 -12.76
C LEU A 488 -24.20 10.74 -11.26
N VAL A 489 -23.96 11.76 -10.48
CA VAL A 489 -24.04 11.74 -9.00
C VAL A 489 -24.93 12.88 -8.52
N GLU A 490 -25.75 12.64 -7.52
CA GLU A 490 -26.64 13.64 -6.94
C GLU A 490 -26.33 13.86 -5.45
N ASP A 491 -26.31 15.11 -5.05
CA ASP A 491 -26.12 15.56 -3.69
C ASP A 491 -27.44 16.12 -3.11
N LYS A 492 -27.50 16.31 -1.79
CA LYS A 492 -28.57 16.96 -1.04
C LYS A 492 -29.95 16.31 -1.24
N ILE A 493 -29.99 14.98 -1.22
CA ILE A 493 -31.25 14.25 -1.31
C ILE A 493 -31.76 13.99 0.10
N GLU A 494 -32.96 14.48 0.40
CA GLU A 494 -33.58 14.20 1.69
C GLU A 494 -34.20 12.81 1.72
N SER A 495 -33.82 12.02 2.71
CA SER A 495 -34.34 10.67 2.95
C SER A 495 -34.97 10.57 4.34
N THR A 496 -36.13 9.94 4.40
CA THR A 496 -36.82 9.56 5.65
C THR A 496 -36.70 8.05 5.96
N GLN A 497 -36.01 7.30 5.08
CA GLN A 497 -35.86 5.84 5.22
C GLN A 497 -34.55 5.42 5.89
N GLN A 498 -33.68 6.38 6.18
CA GLN A 498 -32.37 6.07 6.78
C GLN A 498 -32.55 5.54 8.21
N ALA A 499 -32.16 4.31 8.44
CA ALA A 499 -32.23 3.66 9.74
C ALA A 499 -31.53 4.47 10.85
N GLY A 500 -32.23 4.69 11.94
CA GLY A 500 -31.71 5.46 13.09
C GLY A 500 -31.81 6.99 12.95
N LYS A 501 -32.43 7.50 11.89
CA LYS A 501 -32.68 8.92 11.64
C LYS A 501 -34.11 9.18 11.19
N ALA A 502 -34.71 10.27 11.68
CA ALA A 502 -36.02 10.73 11.21
C ALA A 502 -35.92 11.42 9.83
N SER A 503 -34.80 12.09 9.58
CA SER A 503 -34.43 12.67 8.29
C SER A 503 -32.91 12.58 8.15
N PHE A 504 -32.45 12.37 6.93
CA PHE A 504 -31.03 12.27 6.60
C PHE A 504 -30.79 12.80 5.20
N THR A 505 -29.82 13.73 5.09
CA THR A 505 -29.43 14.28 3.79
C THR A 505 -28.37 13.40 3.17
N GLN A 506 -28.70 12.71 2.08
CA GLN A 506 -27.76 11.92 1.30
C GLN A 506 -26.95 12.84 0.38
N ASN A 507 -25.63 12.64 0.34
CA ASN A 507 -24.71 13.32 -0.58
C ASN A 507 -23.85 12.29 -1.30
N GLY A 508 -23.56 12.54 -2.57
CA GLY A 508 -22.71 11.66 -3.37
C GLY A 508 -23.41 10.41 -3.92
N VAL A 509 -24.75 10.40 -4.02
CA VAL A 509 -25.51 9.23 -4.47
C VAL A 509 -25.28 8.98 -5.96
N LEU A 510 -24.80 7.80 -6.33
CA LEU A 510 -24.66 7.37 -7.70
C LEU A 510 -26.06 7.17 -8.33
N ARG A 511 -26.35 7.91 -9.41
CA ARG A 511 -27.64 7.86 -10.10
C ARG A 511 -27.59 7.10 -11.41
N ALA A 512 -26.50 7.25 -12.16
CA ALA A 512 -26.33 6.55 -13.44
C ALA A 512 -24.84 6.35 -13.76
N VAL A 513 -24.57 5.26 -14.48
CA VAL A 513 -23.31 5.02 -15.16
C VAL A 513 -23.50 5.39 -16.62
N LEU A 514 -22.70 6.34 -17.13
CA LEU A 514 -22.79 6.85 -18.50
C LEU A 514 -21.92 6.05 -19.47
N SER A 515 -20.84 5.47 -18.97
CA SER A 515 -20.01 4.54 -19.75
C SER A 515 -20.78 3.26 -20.10
N SER A 516 -20.36 2.56 -21.18
CA SER A 516 -21.06 1.38 -21.71
C SER A 516 -21.11 0.19 -20.73
N SER A 517 -20.27 0.21 -19.71
CA SER A 517 -20.28 -0.76 -18.61
C SER A 517 -19.97 -0.09 -17.29
N ALA A 518 -20.28 -0.77 -16.19
CA ALA A 518 -19.93 -0.35 -14.82
C ALA A 518 -18.40 -0.12 -14.66
N TRP A 519 -17.62 -0.81 -15.46
CA TRP A 519 -16.15 -0.74 -15.42
C TRP A 519 -15.54 0.20 -16.46
N GLY A 520 -16.36 1.03 -17.12
CA GLY A 520 -15.91 2.04 -18.07
C GLY A 520 -15.83 1.54 -19.52
N ASP A 521 -15.44 2.45 -20.37
CA ASP A 521 -15.15 2.25 -21.79
C ASP A 521 -13.64 2.10 -22.00
N ASN A 522 -13.23 1.33 -23.03
CA ASN A 522 -11.84 1.27 -23.44
C ASN A 522 -11.30 2.66 -23.73
N LEU A 523 -10.13 2.95 -23.19
CA LEU A 523 -9.45 4.22 -23.36
C LEU A 523 -8.12 4.02 -24.10
N ASP A 524 -8.03 4.60 -25.30
CA ASP A 524 -6.80 4.66 -26.08
C ASP A 524 -6.08 5.99 -25.78
N ILE A 525 -4.83 5.89 -25.35
CA ILE A 525 -3.95 7.03 -25.08
C ILE A 525 -2.75 7.10 -26.04
N SER A 526 -2.77 6.32 -27.10
CA SER A 526 -1.65 6.27 -28.08
C SER A 526 -1.31 7.62 -28.70
N ASN A 527 -2.27 8.53 -28.74
CA ASN A 527 -2.12 9.91 -29.21
C ASN A 527 -1.97 10.92 -28.06
N TYR A 528 -1.78 10.48 -26.82
CA TYR A 528 -1.75 11.28 -25.61
C TYR A 528 -3.09 11.92 -25.24
N ASP A 529 -3.76 12.60 -26.18
CA ASP A 529 -5.06 13.24 -25.96
C ASP A 529 -6.21 12.28 -26.22
N PHE A 530 -7.23 12.37 -25.40
CA PHE A 530 -8.44 11.57 -25.57
C PHE A 530 -9.70 12.38 -25.27
N GLU A 531 -10.79 11.96 -25.90
CA GLU A 531 -12.10 12.55 -25.73
C GLU A 531 -13.19 11.48 -25.84
N LYS A 532 -14.20 11.57 -24.98
CA LYS A 532 -15.42 10.74 -25.01
C LYS A 532 -16.63 11.61 -24.76
N ASN A 533 -17.72 11.31 -25.46
CA ASN A 533 -18.99 12.00 -25.30
C ASN A 533 -20.05 11.03 -24.82
N TYR A 534 -20.84 11.47 -23.85
CA TYR A 534 -21.91 10.71 -23.23
C TYR A 534 -23.19 11.53 -23.23
N THR A 535 -24.34 10.84 -23.17
CA THR A 535 -25.64 11.47 -22.98
C THR A 535 -26.44 10.62 -22.00
N VAL A 536 -27.16 11.26 -21.10
CA VAL A 536 -28.05 10.60 -20.14
C VAL A 536 -29.38 11.36 -20.07
N ASP A 537 -30.49 10.62 -20.06
CA ASP A 537 -31.81 11.18 -19.82
C ASP A 537 -31.98 11.54 -18.33
N VAL A 538 -32.59 12.70 -18.08
CA VAL A 538 -32.87 13.18 -16.73
C VAL A 538 -34.16 12.55 -16.20
N ASP A 539 -34.08 11.75 -15.15
CA ASP A 539 -35.27 11.29 -14.44
C ASP A 539 -35.99 12.51 -13.82
N PRO A 540 -37.31 12.69 -14.02
CA PRO A 540 -38.06 13.79 -13.42
C PRO A 540 -38.00 13.88 -11.87
N LYS A 541 -37.58 12.82 -11.21
CA LYS A 541 -37.40 12.80 -9.74
C LYS A 541 -36.06 13.40 -9.30
N TRP A 542 -35.14 13.64 -10.21
CA TRP A 542 -33.80 14.12 -9.89
C TRP A 542 -33.78 15.64 -9.83
N ASN A 543 -32.96 16.17 -8.93
CA ASN A 543 -32.70 17.60 -8.86
C ASN A 543 -31.40 17.96 -9.61
N VAL A 544 -31.54 18.38 -10.86
CA VAL A 544 -30.40 18.69 -11.73
C VAL A 544 -29.47 19.74 -11.11
N ALA A 545 -29.97 20.67 -10.32
CA ALA A 545 -29.16 21.68 -9.65
C ALA A 545 -28.19 21.09 -8.60
N ASN A 546 -28.44 19.89 -8.14
CA ASN A 546 -27.61 19.15 -7.19
C ASN A 546 -26.77 18.04 -7.86
N MET A 547 -26.77 17.99 -9.20
CA MET A 547 -26.06 16.95 -9.92
C MET A 547 -24.67 17.36 -10.34
N ARG A 548 -23.82 16.37 -10.39
CA ARG A 548 -22.46 16.48 -10.91
C ARG A 548 -22.05 15.22 -11.69
N ILE A 549 -21.19 15.42 -12.65
CA ILE A 549 -20.48 14.33 -13.35
C ILE A 549 -19.22 14.01 -12.57
N VAL A 550 -18.95 12.73 -12.41
CA VAL A 550 -17.68 12.21 -11.90
C VAL A 550 -17.10 11.31 -12.98
N SER A 551 -15.86 11.58 -13.40
CA SER A 551 -15.16 10.75 -14.39
C SER A 551 -13.79 10.38 -13.88
N PHE A 552 -13.32 9.17 -14.16
CA PHE A 552 -12.02 8.69 -13.75
C PHE A 552 -11.43 7.69 -14.75
N VAL A 553 -10.10 7.63 -14.75
CA VAL A 553 -9.36 6.60 -15.50
C VAL A 553 -8.83 5.57 -14.52
N SER A 554 -9.09 4.31 -14.81
CA SER A 554 -8.64 3.18 -14.02
C SER A 554 -8.06 2.08 -14.89
N ASN A 555 -7.28 1.21 -14.26
CA ASN A 555 -6.93 -0.06 -14.86
C ASN A 555 -8.10 -1.05 -14.79
N TYR A 556 -8.15 -1.98 -15.75
CA TYR A 556 -9.10 -3.07 -15.74
C TYR A 556 -8.40 -4.41 -15.95
N GLU A 557 -8.48 -5.24 -14.93
CA GLU A 557 -8.02 -6.63 -14.95
C GLU A 557 -9.07 -7.55 -14.33
N ALA A 558 -8.97 -8.85 -14.61
CA ALA A 558 -9.82 -9.86 -13.97
C ALA A 558 -9.68 -9.80 -12.44
N ASN A 559 -8.46 -9.64 -11.95
CA ASN A 559 -8.19 -9.44 -10.53
C ASN A 559 -8.56 -8.01 -10.12
N VAL A 560 -9.59 -7.89 -9.26
CA VAL A 560 -10.09 -6.60 -8.76
C VAL A 560 -9.06 -5.79 -7.98
N LEU A 561 -8.08 -6.45 -7.33
CA LEU A 561 -6.97 -5.79 -6.61
C LEU A 561 -6.07 -4.97 -7.53
N LYS A 562 -6.20 -5.15 -8.84
CA LYS A 562 -5.40 -4.45 -9.85
C LYS A 562 -6.22 -3.43 -10.65
N ARG A 563 -7.38 -3.03 -10.16
CA ARG A 563 -8.27 -2.02 -10.79
C ARG A 563 -8.09 -0.62 -10.21
N GLY A 564 -6.92 -0.28 -9.70
CA GLY A 564 -6.60 1.03 -9.14
C GLY A 564 -6.80 2.17 -10.15
N LEU A 565 -7.09 3.37 -9.63
CA LEU A 565 -7.30 4.57 -10.42
C LEU A 565 -5.98 5.31 -10.67
N TYR A 566 -5.95 6.05 -11.78
CA TYR A 566 -4.85 6.97 -12.13
C TYR A 566 -5.18 8.42 -11.79
N ASN A 567 -6.38 8.87 -12.07
CA ASN A 567 -6.89 10.19 -11.70
C ASN A 567 -8.41 10.24 -11.85
N SER A 568 -9.04 11.23 -11.21
CA SER A 568 -10.45 11.49 -11.30
C SER A 568 -10.76 12.98 -11.43
N THR A 569 -11.98 13.31 -11.89
CA THR A 569 -12.49 14.68 -12.01
C THR A 569 -13.96 14.74 -11.71
N GLN A 570 -14.46 15.93 -11.35
CA GLN A 570 -15.88 16.18 -11.21
C GLN A 570 -16.27 17.55 -11.75
N ALA A 571 -17.50 17.66 -12.26
CA ALA A 571 -18.06 18.93 -12.73
C ALA A 571 -19.57 18.99 -12.45
N ALA A 572 -20.06 20.12 -11.93
CA ALA A 572 -21.49 20.36 -11.71
C ALA A 572 -22.25 20.43 -13.04
N VAL A 573 -23.45 19.82 -13.10
CA VAL A 573 -24.29 19.81 -14.32
C VAL A 573 -24.96 21.17 -14.55
N ALA A 574 -25.55 21.77 -13.53
CA ALA A 574 -26.12 23.11 -13.63
C ALA A 574 -25.07 24.11 -13.16
N GLY A 575 -24.72 25.05 -14.01
CA GLY A 575 -23.84 26.14 -13.61
C GLY A 575 -24.43 26.89 -12.43
N THR A 576 -23.99 26.56 -11.22
CA THR A 576 -24.13 27.49 -10.14
C THR A 576 -23.30 28.71 -10.53
N SER A 577 -23.85 29.90 -10.39
CA SER A 577 -23.17 31.19 -10.52
C SER A 577 -22.11 31.39 -9.43
N GLY A 578 -21.20 30.44 -9.32
CA GLY A 578 -20.05 30.41 -8.45
C GLY A 578 -18.86 29.94 -9.29
N ILE A 579 -17.93 30.80 -9.49
CA ILE A 579 -16.65 30.73 -10.18
C ILE A 579 -16.26 29.27 -10.53
N ASN A 580 -16.52 28.88 -11.77
CA ASN A 580 -16.00 27.66 -12.36
C ASN A 580 -14.48 27.81 -12.45
N PRO A 581 -13.64 26.93 -11.91
CA PRO A 581 -12.25 26.89 -12.33
C PRO A 581 -12.27 26.38 -13.77
N GLN A 582 -12.25 27.30 -14.72
CA GLN A 582 -12.18 27.02 -16.13
C GLN A 582 -10.91 26.21 -16.41
N ALA A 583 -11.08 25.00 -16.91
CA ALA A 583 -9.97 24.21 -17.42
C ALA A 583 -9.22 25.06 -18.45
N ASN A 584 -7.99 25.47 -18.10
CA ASN A 584 -7.14 26.25 -19.00
C ASN A 584 -6.64 25.39 -20.15
N SER A 585 -7.39 25.38 -21.23
CA SER A 585 -6.88 25.01 -22.54
C SER A 585 -6.26 26.25 -23.20
N ALA A 586 -5.13 26.68 -22.72
CA ALA A 586 -4.14 27.50 -23.46
C ALA A 586 -2.97 27.80 -22.52
N GLY A 587 -1.83 27.25 -22.79
CA GLY A 587 -0.47 27.50 -22.26
C GLY A 587 -0.39 28.20 -20.91
N ASN A 588 0.11 27.50 -19.92
CA ASN A 588 0.34 27.87 -18.52
C ASN A 588 0.47 29.37 -18.21
N LYS A 589 -0.64 30.07 -18.03
CA LYS A 589 -0.63 31.46 -17.57
C LYS A 589 -1.15 31.50 -16.13
N THR A 590 -0.25 31.20 -15.19
CA THR A 590 -0.55 31.19 -13.77
C THR A 590 -0.21 32.52 -13.10
N ILE A 591 -1.07 32.95 -12.17
CA ILE A 591 -0.78 34.08 -11.28
C ILE A 591 0.11 33.53 -10.16
N GLY A 592 1.33 34.05 -10.05
CA GLY A 592 2.30 33.65 -9.03
C GLY A 592 2.33 34.61 -7.84
N VAL A 593 3.06 34.17 -6.79
CA VAL A 593 3.43 35.02 -5.66
C VAL A 593 4.95 34.93 -5.49
N VAL A 594 5.63 36.08 -5.49
CA VAL A 594 7.05 36.15 -5.21
C VAL A 594 7.29 37.22 -4.16
N ASN A 595 7.92 36.87 -3.07
CA ASN A 595 8.19 37.77 -1.93
C ASN A 595 6.93 38.53 -1.46
N GLY A 596 5.80 37.83 -1.34
CA GLY A 596 4.53 38.42 -0.92
C GLY A 596 3.82 39.30 -1.95
N SER A 597 4.37 39.44 -3.15
CA SER A 597 3.79 40.23 -4.25
C SER A 597 3.17 39.34 -5.32
N VAL A 598 2.01 39.74 -5.83
CA VAL A 598 1.31 39.04 -6.92
C VAL A 598 2.04 39.30 -8.23
N ILE A 599 2.43 38.21 -8.91
CA ILE A 599 3.04 38.24 -10.25
C ILE A 599 2.01 37.77 -11.27
N LEU A 600 1.72 38.61 -12.24
CA LEU A 600 0.80 38.30 -13.32
C LEU A 600 1.55 37.72 -14.53
N PRO A 601 0.90 36.83 -15.31
CA PRO A 601 1.48 36.35 -16.58
C PRO A 601 1.74 37.53 -17.53
N GLN A 602 2.69 37.35 -18.43
CA GLN A 602 3.02 38.39 -19.42
C GLN A 602 1.80 38.77 -20.26
N GLY A 603 1.50 40.07 -20.36
CA GLY A 603 0.37 40.63 -21.09
C GLY A 603 -0.96 40.67 -20.31
N TYR A 604 -0.96 40.26 -19.03
CA TYR A 604 -2.14 40.37 -18.16
C TYR A 604 -2.07 41.59 -17.25
N HIS A 605 -3.24 42.19 -17.01
CA HIS A 605 -3.42 43.33 -16.09
C HIS A 605 -4.34 42.90 -14.95
N LEU A 606 -4.08 43.41 -13.73
CA LEU A 606 -4.86 43.11 -12.54
C LEU A 606 -6.28 43.69 -12.65
N VAL A 607 -7.29 42.86 -12.55
CA VAL A 607 -8.70 43.24 -12.47
C VAL A 607 -9.08 43.51 -11.02
N GLY A 608 -8.68 42.64 -10.10
CA GLY A 608 -8.94 42.82 -8.67
C GLY A 608 -8.36 41.70 -7.81
N ILE A 609 -8.24 42.04 -6.51
CA ILE A 609 -7.87 41.06 -5.48
C ILE A 609 -9.00 41.06 -4.45
N TYR A 610 -9.40 39.89 -4.01
CA TYR A 610 -10.51 39.71 -3.07
C TYR A 610 -10.09 38.81 -1.93
N ASP A 611 -10.58 39.10 -0.73
CA ASP A 611 -10.45 38.17 0.40
C ASP A 611 -11.43 36.97 0.23
N MET A 612 -11.32 35.98 1.11
CA MET A 612 -12.20 34.80 1.07
C MET A 612 -13.67 35.10 1.35
N ALA A 613 -14.01 36.30 1.83
CA ALA A 613 -15.38 36.78 1.98
C ALA A 613 -15.88 37.56 0.73
N GLY A 614 -15.08 37.62 -0.36
CA GLY A 614 -15.40 38.28 -1.62
C GLY A 614 -15.23 39.80 -1.57
N ARG A 615 -14.66 40.37 -0.52
CA ARG A 615 -14.42 41.82 -0.43
C ARG A 615 -13.17 42.18 -1.21
N ARG A 616 -13.29 43.23 -2.05
CA ARG A 616 -12.15 43.73 -2.81
C ARG A 616 -11.14 44.39 -1.86
N ILE A 617 -9.88 44.05 -2.00
CA ILE A 617 -8.78 44.57 -1.21
C ILE A 617 -7.71 45.21 -2.11
N ASN A 618 -6.91 46.11 -1.52
CA ASN A 618 -5.79 46.75 -2.19
C ASN A 618 -4.52 45.88 -1.96
N THR A 619 -3.62 45.86 -2.94
CA THR A 619 -2.31 45.17 -2.84
C THR A 619 -1.50 45.57 -1.62
N LYS A 620 -1.62 46.82 -1.14
CA LYS A 620 -0.98 47.30 0.07
C LYS A 620 -1.59 46.77 1.37
N GLN A 621 -2.75 46.12 1.29
CA GLN A 621 -3.50 45.57 2.45
C GLN A 621 -3.38 44.04 2.54
N MET A 622 -2.58 43.44 1.64
CA MET A 622 -2.36 42.00 1.63
C MET A 622 -1.37 41.64 2.73
N GLY A 623 -1.84 40.99 3.77
CA GLY A 623 -1.02 40.30 4.76
C GLY A 623 -0.90 38.81 4.39
N TYR A 624 -0.41 38.00 5.34
CA TYR A 624 -0.43 36.53 5.20
C TYR A 624 -1.87 36.04 5.11
N GLY A 625 -2.16 35.16 4.17
CA GLY A 625 -3.51 34.63 3.99
C GLY A 625 -3.81 34.14 2.59
N LEU A 626 -5.08 33.77 2.38
CA LEU A 626 -5.62 33.31 1.11
C LEU A 626 -6.39 34.42 0.42
N TYR A 627 -6.13 34.57 -0.88
CA TYR A 627 -6.75 35.61 -1.70
C TYR A 627 -7.19 35.06 -3.05
N ILE A 628 -8.20 35.67 -3.63
CA ILE A 628 -8.63 35.45 -5.01
C ILE A 628 -8.14 36.61 -5.86
N VAL A 629 -7.32 36.32 -6.85
CA VAL A 629 -6.79 37.33 -7.78
C VAL A 629 -7.38 37.12 -9.15
N SER A 630 -7.91 38.17 -9.75
CA SER A 630 -8.43 38.19 -11.12
C SER A 630 -7.61 39.12 -11.99
N ALA A 631 -7.22 38.66 -13.17
CA ALA A 631 -6.42 39.41 -14.16
C ALA A 631 -6.94 39.16 -15.59
N THR A 632 -6.72 40.12 -16.49
CA THR A 632 -7.17 40.04 -17.89
C THR A 632 -6.09 40.48 -18.86
N ASP A 633 -6.09 39.88 -20.06
CA ASP A 633 -5.32 40.32 -21.24
C ASP A 633 -6.16 41.16 -22.22
N GLY A 634 -7.37 41.57 -21.82
CA GLY A 634 -8.32 42.30 -22.60
C GLY A 634 -9.29 41.42 -23.41
N LYS A 635 -8.99 40.12 -23.57
CA LYS A 635 -9.86 39.14 -24.23
C LYS A 635 -10.29 38.03 -23.29
N ASN A 636 -9.39 37.61 -22.40
CA ASN A 636 -9.61 36.54 -21.46
C ASN A 636 -9.44 37.07 -20.02
N VAL A 637 -10.16 36.48 -19.09
CA VAL A 637 -10.00 36.73 -17.65
C VAL A 637 -9.54 35.45 -17.01
N ILE A 638 -8.43 35.52 -16.27
CA ILE A 638 -7.98 34.44 -15.40
C ILE A 638 -8.26 34.82 -13.95
N THR A 639 -8.75 33.88 -13.17
CA THR A 639 -8.97 34.06 -11.73
C THR A 639 -8.33 32.89 -11.00
N GLN A 640 -7.50 33.18 -10.01
CA GLN A 640 -6.75 32.18 -9.29
C GLN A 640 -6.72 32.47 -7.79
N LYS A 641 -6.88 31.43 -6.99
CA LYS A 641 -6.64 31.48 -5.55
C LYS A 641 -5.14 31.42 -5.30
N ILE A 642 -4.62 32.34 -4.52
CA ILE A 642 -3.21 32.42 -4.15
C ILE A 642 -3.06 32.39 -2.62
N SER A 643 -1.94 31.86 -2.16
CA SER A 643 -1.53 31.93 -0.74
C SER A 643 -0.32 32.84 -0.61
N ILE A 644 -0.37 33.77 0.36
CA ILE A 644 0.79 34.55 0.79
C ILE A 644 1.24 33.96 2.12
N ASN A 645 2.38 33.30 2.07
CA ASN A 645 3.01 32.65 3.21
C ASN A 645 4.28 33.43 3.62
N HIS A 646 4.77 33.14 4.84
CA HIS A 646 6.02 33.71 5.37
C HIS A 646 7.22 33.41 4.51
#